data_9a4032ff16ecb4b7bcf20d40283fb663
#
_entry.id   9a4032ff16ecb4b7bcf20d40283fb663
#
_cell.length_a   1.000
_cell.length_b   1.000
_cell.length_c   1.000
_cell.angle_alpha   90.00
_cell.angle_beta   90.00
_cell.angle_gamma   90.00
#
_symmetry.space_group_name_H-M   'P 1'
#
loop_
_entity.id
_entity.type
_entity.pdbx_description
1 polymer ?
#
loop_
_entity_poly.entity_id
_entity_poly.type
_entity_poly.pdbx_seq_one_letter_code
_entity_poly.pdbx_strand_id
1 'polypeptide(L)'
;LAATWNENLAYEYGKALGRDCKARGINILLGPAVNIYRAAMCGRNFEYMGEDPYLAGRTAVGYIKGVQDQGVMATVKHFIANNSDYDRNNISNDIDERTLHEIYLPAFKAAVQEAEVGAVMTSYNLVNGIWTTEAPWLLKGVLRGQWGFNGVIMSDWGSTHHCVPAVKGGLDLEMAGGEKMNPKDLAYYLKTGVISMDMIDEKVRHILRVLIAFGFKDGTKVDNSIPLDDPESVATALKVAQEGIVLLKNEKNVLPINPKSTKHIVVVGKNANGYVRGGGSGNVTPFHYVGAFDGIREVGESYGVKVEYVDEMDFMPEIMYTNEKLQEKGLHAEYFTNQHLEGKPLLERTEQKVNYSWSGGTSIEGMSKEHYSVRWSGIVRPAETAEYEFLAGGDDGYRMYINDELVADEWKVGGFRTSTIARTLQAGVNYRIRFEYFQEGGGAAASFTWKRKNETRDLFIEHLNKADMIVACFGHSSDSEAEGGDRSFFLPEADSQLITRIAKCKKPIIGVVNAGGNIGMQSWEPSLKGLLWGWYAGQEGGHAIADVLFGKVNPSGKLPMTFEKKWEDNPAYNSYHDPDGDKHVKYTEGIYIGYRGYDKLGRDVQYPFGYGLSYTSFKLSDMVASAPNADGTVKVTCKLTNTGKRDGAQVIQAYVGRDKSGIVDRPEKELKKFEKVFLKAGETKTVTMTLPKDAFTYYSTIDKQFVTDPGIYNIMLGFSSRDIKGQKSIQIH
;
A
#
# COMPACT_ATOMS: atom_id res chain seq x y z
N LEU A 1 0.18 8.44 -4.92
CA LEU A 1 0.30 9.39 -6.04
C LEU A 1 -0.86 9.21 -7.03
N ALA A 2 -1.11 7.98 -7.58
CA ALA A 2 -2.18 7.76 -8.57
C ALA A 2 -3.59 8.16 -8.06
N ALA A 3 -3.86 8.08 -6.78
CA ALA A 3 -5.12 8.53 -6.17
C ALA A 3 -5.39 10.03 -6.32
N THR A 4 -4.38 10.83 -6.69
CA THR A 4 -4.56 12.26 -7.00
C THR A 4 -5.25 12.49 -8.34
N TRP A 5 -5.14 11.54 -9.28
CA TRP A 5 -5.59 11.67 -10.67
C TRP A 5 -5.14 12.98 -11.32
N ASN A 6 -3.88 13.34 -11.11
CA ASN A 6 -3.31 14.64 -11.50
C ASN A 6 -1.90 14.45 -12.09
N GLU A 7 -1.81 14.45 -13.41
CA GLU A 7 -0.54 14.27 -14.14
C GLU A 7 0.47 15.39 -13.82
N ASN A 8 0.00 16.63 -13.65
CA ASN A 8 0.86 17.75 -13.30
C ASN A 8 1.44 17.59 -11.89
N LEU A 9 0.65 17.10 -10.93
CA LEU A 9 1.15 16.83 -9.60
C LEU A 9 2.11 15.65 -9.57
N ALA A 10 1.91 14.65 -10.45
CA ALA A 10 2.87 13.58 -10.63
C ALA A 10 4.21 14.09 -11.19
N TYR A 11 4.19 15.07 -12.07
CA TYR A 11 5.40 15.76 -12.55
C TYR A 11 6.10 16.54 -11.42
N GLU A 12 5.36 17.35 -10.64
CA GLU A 12 5.95 18.07 -9.49
C GLU A 12 6.54 17.12 -8.43
N TYR A 13 5.89 15.98 -8.20
CA TYR A 13 6.40 14.94 -7.32
C TYR A 13 7.71 14.34 -7.86
N GLY A 14 7.76 14.02 -9.15
CA GLY A 14 8.98 13.56 -9.80
C GLY A 14 10.11 14.59 -9.73
N LYS A 15 9.79 15.87 -9.96
CA LYS A 15 10.73 16.99 -9.82
C LYS A 15 11.30 17.08 -8.40
N ALA A 16 10.47 16.97 -7.36
CA ALA A 16 10.92 16.95 -5.97
C ALA A 16 11.89 15.81 -5.70
N LEU A 17 11.55 14.59 -6.13
CA LEU A 17 12.45 13.42 -6.01
C LEU A 17 13.78 13.62 -6.76
N GLY A 18 13.74 14.20 -7.95
CA GLY A 18 14.95 14.52 -8.72
C GLY A 18 15.84 15.52 -7.99
N ARG A 19 15.26 16.56 -7.38
CA ARG A 19 15.99 17.52 -6.53
C ARG A 19 16.62 16.84 -5.32
N ASP A 20 15.88 16.00 -4.62
CA ASP A 20 16.36 15.23 -3.48
C ASP A 20 17.52 14.27 -3.86
N CYS A 21 17.45 13.67 -5.03
CA CYS A 21 18.55 12.87 -5.61
C CYS A 21 19.81 13.72 -5.86
N LYS A 22 19.65 14.90 -6.46
CA LYS A 22 20.79 15.80 -6.74
C LYS A 22 21.44 16.32 -5.46
N ALA A 23 20.65 16.66 -4.44
CA ALA A 23 21.16 17.07 -3.12
C ALA A 23 22.03 15.98 -2.47
N ARG A 24 21.86 14.72 -2.86
CA ARG A 24 22.59 13.54 -2.34
C ARG A 24 23.61 12.96 -3.33
N GLY A 25 23.74 13.53 -4.52
CA GLY A 25 24.61 13.01 -5.55
C GLY A 25 24.16 11.67 -6.14
N ILE A 26 22.85 11.41 -6.17
CA ILE A 26 22.27 10.21 -6.76
C ILE A 26 21.95 10.49 -8.23
N ASN A 27 22.53 9.69 -9.14
CA ASN A 27 22.36 9.84 -10.57
C ASN A 27 21.16 9.07 -11.12
N ILE A 28 20.80 7.94 -10.50
CA ILE A 28 19.77 7.01 -10.97
C ILE A 28 18.77 6.75 -9.84
N LEU A 29 17.52 7.06 -10.09
CA LEU A 29 16.41 6.78 -9.18
C LEU A 29 15.68 5.51 -9.63
N LEU A 30 15.55 4.52 -8.75
CA LEU A 30 14.87 3.25 -9.02
C LEU A 30 13.36 3.37 -8.84
N GLY A 31 12.74 4.12 -9.71
CA GLY A 31 11.30 4.41 -9.75
C GLY A 31 10.90 5.14 -11.03
N PRO A 32 9.61 5.12 -11.38
CA PRO A 32 8.47 4.59 -10.62
C PRO A 32 8.22 3.09 -10.80
N ALA A 33 7.49 2.49 -9.84
CA ALA A 33 6.94 1.14 -9.98
C ALA A 33 5.51 1.23 -10.55
N VAL A 34 5.23 0.47 -11.62
CA VAL A 34 4.00 0.60 -12.41
C VAL A 34 3.25 -0.72 -12.64
N ASN A 35 3.57 -1.75 -11.86
CA ASN A 35 2.84 -3.02 -11.94
C ASN A 35 1.37 -2.81 -11.61
N ILE A 36 0.51 -3.59 -12.25
CA ILE A 36 -0.93 -3.47 -12.11
C ILE A 36 -1.38 -4.10 -10.78
N TYR A 37 -2.21 -3.40 -10.02
CA TYR A 37 -2.91 -3.93 -8.86
C TYR A 37 -3.87 -5.04 -9.30
N ARG A 38 -3.50 -6.29 -9.04
CA ARG A 38 -4.28 -7.48 -9.42
C ARG A 38 -5.12 -8.00 -8.27
N ALA A 39 -4.57 -7.94 -7.05
CA ALA A 39 -5.22 -8.38 -5.84
C ALA A 39 -4.75 -7.54 -4.63
N ALA A 40 -5.59 -7.46 -3.60
CA ALA A 40 -5.31 -6.66 -2.41
C ALA A 40 -4.09 -7.13 -1.61
N MET A 41 -3.74 -8.42 -1.70
CA MET A 41 -2.74 -9.04 -0.85
C MET A 41 -1.30 -8.76 -1.25
N CYS A 42 -1.01 -8.40 -2.51
CA CYS A 42 0.37 -8.12 -2.91
C CYS A 42 1.02 -7.07 -2.00
N GLY A 43 2.10 -7.45 -1.30
CA GLY A 43 2.75 -6.61 -0.31
C GLY A 43 3.38 -5.33 -0.85
N ARG A 44 3.56 -5.23 -2.19
CA ARG A 44 4.09 -4.05 -2.88
C ARG A 44 3.04 -3.15 -3.51
N ASN A 45 1.75 -3.39 -3.29
CA ASN A 45 0.68 -2.56 -3.84
C ASN A 45 0.82 -1.07 -3.51
N PHE A 46 1.40 -0.73 -2.36
CA PHE A 46 1.62 0.66 -1.95
C PHE A 46 2.58 1.43 -2.86
N GLU A 47 3.45 0.75 -3.61
CA GLU A 47 4.37 1.35 -4.59
C GLU A 47 3.72 1.51 -5.97
N TYR A 48 2.65 0.77 -6.27
CA TYR A 48 2.05 0.68 -7.60
C TYR A 48 0.97 1.74 -7.83
N MET A 49 0.49 1.85 -9.07
CA MET A 49 -0.36 2.96 -9.50
C MET A 49 -1.81 2.54 -9.79
N GLY A 50 -2.25 1.41 -9.24
CA GLY A 50 -3.63 0.94 -9.32
C GLY A 50 -3.88 -0.12 -10.39
N GLU A 51 -5.17 -0.40 -10.66
CA GLU A 51 -5.62 -1.50 -11.50
C GLU A 51 -5.76 -1.14 -12.98
N ASP A 52 -5.71 0.16 -13.31
CA ASP A 52 -5.96 0.62 -14.67
C ASP A 52 -4.67 1.04 -15.38
N PRO A 53 -4.34 0.42 -16.54
CA PRO A 53 -3.11 0.67 -17.28
C PRO A 53 -3.00 2.10 -17.82
N TYR A 54 -4.11 2.77 -18.13
CA TYR A 54 -4.10 4.15 -18.60
C TYR A 54 -3.76 5.11 -17.46
N LEU A 55 -4.42 4.99 -16.29
CA LEU A 55 -4.12 5.81 -15.12
C LEU A 55 -2.67 5.61 -14.66
N ALA A 56 -2.21 4.35 -14.61
CA ALA A 56 -0.83 4.02 -14.25
C ALA A 56 0.17 4.65 -15.22
N GLY A 57 -0.09 4.55 -16.53
CA GLY A 57 0.76 5.15 -17.58
C GLY A 57 0.85 6.67 -17.48
N ARG A 58 -0.29 7.37 -17.29
CA ARG A 58 -0.30 8.83 -17.16
C ARG A 58 0.46 9.31 -15.93
N THR A 59 0.25 8.65 -14.80
CA THR A 59 0.96 8.95 -13.55
C THR A 59 2.47 8.73 -13.70
N ALA A 60 2.86 7.60 -14.33
CA ALA A 60 4.26 7.29 -14.59
C ALA A 60 4.95 8.31 -15.51
N VAL A 61 4.27 8.75 -16.57
CA VAL A 61 4.81 9.75 -17.51
C VAL A 61 5.11 11.06 -16.81
N GLY A 62 4.20 11.56 -15.98
CA GLY A 62 4.44 12.76 -15.18
C GLY A 62 5.64 12.58 -14.26
N TYR A 63 5.64 11.53 -13.45
CA TYR A 63 6.73 11.20 -12.52
C TYR A 63 8.09 11.16 -13.22
N ILE A 64 8.23 10.38 -14.31
CA ILE A 64 9.50 10.19 -15.02
C ILE A 64 10.02 11.51 -15.59
N LYS A 65 9.15 12.29 -16.24
CA LYS A 65 9.54 13.60 -16.80
C LYS A 65 10.03 14.54 -15.70
N GLY A 66 9.30 14.61 -14.56
CA GLY A 66 9.72 15.42 -13.43
C GLY A 66 11.11 15.07 -12.91
N VAL A 67 11.40 13.76 -12.73
CA VAL A 67 12.72 13.29 -12.30
C VAL A 67 13.80 13.62 -13.32
N GLN A 68 13.57 13.31 -14.61
CA GLN A 68 14.56 13.44 -15.67
C GLN A 68 14.86 14.90 -16.03
N ASP A 69 13.89 15.81 -15.91
CA ASP A 69 14.10 17.24 -16.06
C ASP A 69 15.06 17.84 -14.99
N GLN A 70 15.30 17.11 -13.89
CA GLN A 70 16.35 17.46 -12.95
C GLN A 70 17.72 16.87 -13.29
N GLY A 71 17.88 16.15 -14.42
CA GLY A 71 19.11 15.50 -14.82
C GLY A 71 19.40 14.23 -14.00
N VAL A 72 18.39 13.62 -13.41
CA VAL A 72 18.46 12.31 -12.72
C VAL A 72 17.75 11.28 -13.61
N MET A 73 18.38 10.13 -13.83
CA MET A 73 17.78 9.08 -14.64
C MET A 73 16.72 8.32 -13.85
N ALA A 74 15.49 8.27 -14.36
CA ALA A 74 14.43 7.45 -13.81
C ALA A 74 14.54 6.00 -14.30
N THR A 75 14.04 5.04 -13.51
CA THR A 75 14.00 3.62 -13.83
C THR A 75 12.60 3.09 -13.64
N VAL A 76 11.86 2.84 -14.74
CA VAL A 76 10.53 2.23 -14.61
C VAL A 76 10.66 0.74 -14.25
N LYS A 77 9.84 0.27 -13.29
CA LYS A 77 9.94 -1.08 -12.72
C LYS A 77 8.56 -1.65 -12.36
N HIS A 78 8.39 -2.93 -12.15
CA HIS A 78 9.30 -4.05 -12.44
C HIS A 78 8.81 -4.74 -13.71
N PHE A 79 9.61 -4.79 -14.73
CA PHE A 79 9.24 -5.24 -16.08
C PHE A 79 9.45 -6.75 -16.20
N ILE A 80 8.35 -7.59 -16.13
CA ILE A 80 6.93 -7.30 -16.14
C ILE A 80 6.17 -8.28 -15.24
N ALA A 81 4.90 -7.99 -14.94
CA ALA A 81 3.97 -8.91 -14.27
C ALA A 81 4.36 -9.31 -12.83
N ASN A 82 5.10 -8.47 -12.09
CA ASN A 82 5.30 -8.63 -10.64
C ASN A 82 4.07 -8.11 -9.88
N ASN A 83 2.95 -8.84 -10.00
CA ASN A 83 1.64 -8.44 -9.47
C ASN A 83 1.29 -9.18 -8.17
N SER A 84 2.20 -10.04 -7.68
CA SER A 84 2.13 -10.82 -6.46
C SER A 84 3.53 -10.96 -5.88
N ASP A 85 3.66 -10.93 -4.57
CA ASP A 85 4.89 -11.31 -3.88
C ASP A 85 4.89 -12.77 -3.41
N TYR A 86 3.80 -13.50 -3.67
CA TYR A 86 3.68 -14.93 -3.42
C TYR A 86 4.69 -15.71 -4.27
N ASP A 87 5.67 -16.33 -3.62
CA ASP A 87 6.77 -17.12 -4.21
C ASP A 87 7.37 -16.49 -5.50
N ARG A 88 7.48 -15.16 -5.51
CA ARG A 88 7.79 -14.34 -6.71
C ARG A 88 9.06 -14.73 -7.46
N ASN A 89 10.02 -15.38 -6.78
CA ASN A 89 11.28 -15.81 -7.40
C ASN A 89 11.17 -17.12 -8.20
N ASN A 90 10.09 -17.89 -8.01
CA ASN A 90 9.96 -19.24 -8.57
C ASN A 90 8.70 -19.43 -9.42
N ILE A 91 7.72 -18.54 -9.29
CA ILE A 91 6.43 -18.64 -9.97
C ILE A 91 6.53 -18.13 -11.41
N SER A 92 5.99 -18.89 -12.34
CA SER A 92 5.68 -18.46 -13.69
C SER A 92 4.28 -17.83 -13.74
N ASN A 93 4.21 -16.54 -14.06
CA ASN A 93 2.96 -15.86 -14.37
C ASN A 93 2.62 -16.13 -15.84
N ASP A 94 1.67 -17.04 -16.09
CA ASP A 94 1.27 -17.44 -17.43
C ASP A 94 0.15 -16.53 -17.93
N ILE A 95 0.50 -15.68 -18.89
CA ILE A 95 -0.35 -14.59 -19.37
C ILE A 95 -0.47 -14.68 -20.89
N ASP A 96 -1.70 -14.68 -21.39
CA ASP A 96 -1.92 -14.66 -22.82
C ASP A 96 -1.44 -13.34 -23.47
N GLU A 97 -1.12 -13.39 -24.74
CA GLU A 97 -0.50 -12.28 -25.47
C GLU A 97 -1.39 -11.03 -25.50
N ARG A 98 -2.71 -11.18 -25.66
CA ARG A 98 -3.64 -10.06 -25.67
C ARG A 98 -3.66 -9.36 -24.31
N THR A 99 -3.75 -10.12 -23.24
CA THR A 99 -3.73 -9.61 -21.86
C THR A 99 -2.43 -8.90 -21.55
N LEU A 100 -1.28 -9.44 -21.99
CA LEU A 100 0.01 -8.74 -21.87
C LEU A 100 -0.06 -7.34 -22.51
N HIS A 101 -0.53 -7.26 -23.76
CA HIS A 101 -0.53 -6.01 -24.51
C HIS A 101 -1.61 -5.00 -24.08
N GLU A 102 -2.77 -5.45 -23.60
CA GLU A 102 -3.86 -4.56 -23.19
C GLU A 102 -3.79 -4.13 -21.71
N ILE A 103 -3.15 -4.93 -20.82
CA ILE A 103 -3.16 -4.71 -19.37
C ILE A 103 -1.77 -4.46 -18.81
N TYR A 104 -0.80 -5.36 -19.02
CA TYR A 104 0.46 -5.34 -18.26
C TYR A 104 1.58 -4.53 -18.92
N LEU A 105 1.58 -4.38 -20.22
CA LEU A 105 2.58 -3.62 -20.98
C LEU A 105 2.30 -2.11 -21.13
N PRO A 106 1.04 -1.60 -21.15
CA PRO A 106 0.79 -0.20 -21.55
C PRO A 106 1.43 0.87 -20.67
N ALA A 107 1.51 0.68 -19.34
CA ALA A 107 2.16 1.65 -18.46
C ALA A 107 3.66 1.75 -18.75
N PHE A 108 4.33 0.63 -19.03
CA PHE A 108 5.74 0.60 -19.44
C PHE A 108 5.94 1.21 -20.83
N LYS A 109 5.02 0.92 -21.76
CA LYS A 109 5.05 1.53 -23.10
C LYS A 109 4.97 3.05 -23.04
N ALA A 110 4.07 3.58 -22.22
CA ALA A 110 3.96 5.02 -22.00
C ALA A 110 5.24 5.60 -21.38
N ALA A 111 5.85 4.93 -20.40
CA ALA A 111 7.12 5.33 -19.80
C ALA A 111 8.25 5.40 -20.84
N VAL A 112 8.31 4.43 -21.76
CA VAL A 112 9.34 4.37 -22.81
C VAL A 112 9.09 5.38 -23.92
N GLN A 113 7.87 5.41 -24.48
CA GLN A 113 7.61 6.16 -25.73
C GLN A 113 7.21 7.61 -25.50
N GLU A 114 6.62 7.94 -24.32
CA GLU A 114 6.14 9.30 -24.06
C GLU A 114 6.99 10.05 -23.03
N ALA A 115 7.60 9.33 -22.08
CA ALA A 115 8.48 9.92 -21.07
C ALA A 115 9.97 9.68 -21.37
N GLU A 116 10.30 8.88 -22.37
CA GLU A 116 11.70 8.58 -22.76
C GLU A 116 12.56 8.15 -21.57
N VAL A 117 12.02 7.21 -20.76
CA VAL A 117 12.69 6.75 -19.54
C VAL A 117 14.10 6.22 -19.82
N GLY A 118 15.07 6.62 -18.98
CA GLY A 118 16.49 6.25 -19.18
C GLY A 118 16.80 4.79 -18.85
N ALA A 119 16.05 4.18 -17.95
CA ALA A 119 16.26 2.78 -17.57
C ALA A 119 14.95 2.01 -17.35
N VAL A 120 15.01 0.70 -17.55
CA VAL A 120 13.95 -0.28 -17.22
C VAL A 120 14.56 -1.35 -16.32
N MET A 121 13.92 -1.63 -15.19
CA MET A 121 14.28 -2.74 -14.30
C MET A 121 13.35 -3.92 -14.56
N THR A 122 13.94 -5.11 -14.80
CA THR A 122 13.18 -6.35 -14.93
C THR A 122 12.59 -6.79 -13.57
N SER A 123 11.74 -7.80 -13.58
CA SER A 123 11.10 -8.33 -12.37
C SER A 123 11.77 -9.62 -11.88
N TYR A 124 11.36 -10.08 -10.69
CA TYR A 124 11.83 -11.35 -10.10
C TYR A 124 11.24 -12.59 -10.76
N ASN A 125 9.98 -12.51 -11.20
CA ASN A 125 9.17 -13.65 -11.62
C ASN A 125 9.49 -14.13 -13.04
N LEU A 126 9.05 -15.35 -13.32
CA LEU A 126 8.95 -15.84 -14.69
C LEU A 126 7.67 -15.30 -15.34
N VAL A 127 7.71 -15.14 -16.66
CA VAL A 127 6.53 -14.92 -17.50
C VAL A 127 6.53 -15.98 -18.61
N ASN A 128 5.46 -16.76 -18.65
CA ASN A 128 5.32 -17.86 -19.61
C ASN A 128 6.54 -18.80 -19.60
N GLY A 129 7.01 -19.18 -18.42
CA GLY A 129 8.09 -20.11 -18.18
C GLY A 129 9.52 -19.56 -18.33
N ILE A 130 9.69 -18.24 -18.55
CA ILE A 130 11.02 -17.63 -18.74
C ILE A 130 11.19 -16.45 -17.77
N TRP A 131 12.31 -16.41 -17.03
CA TRP A 131 12.63 -15.24 -16.19
C TRP A 131 12.71 -13.96 -17.05
N THR A 132 12.15 -12.89 -16.54
CA THR A 132 12.09 -11.64 -17.30
C THR A 132 13.47 -11.07 -17.64
N THR A 133 14.48 -11.36 -16.82
CA THR A 133 15.90 -11.03 -17.09
C THR A 133 16.49 -11.78 -18.30
N GLU A 134 15.86 -12.87 -18.72
CA GLU A 134 16.39 -13.83 -19.70
C GLU A 134 15.48 -13.99 -20.94
N ALA A 135 14.38 -13.20 -21.03
CA ALA A 135 13.32 -13.34 -22.02
C ALA A 135 13.59 -12.50 -23.29
N PRO A 136 14.16 -13.07 -24.40
CA PRO A 136 14.48 -12.29 -25.58
C PRO A 136 13.25 -11.74 -26.31
N TRP A 137 12.11 -12.44 -26.25
CA TRP A 137 10.86 -11.94 -26.83
C TRP A 137 10.43 -10.63 -26.16
N LEU A 138 10.66 -10.51 -24.86
CA LEU A 138 10.28 -9.37 -24.05
C LEU A 138 11.31 -8.23 -24.18
N LEU A 139 12.60 -8.50 -23.89
CA LEU A 139 13.64 -7.48 -23.83
C LEU A 139 14.06 -6.99 -25.22
N LYS A 140 14.28 -7.92 -26.16
CA LYS A 140 14.67 -7.56 -27.52
C LYS A 140 13.46 -7.35 -28.44
N GLY A 141 12.43 -8.21 -28.34
CA GLY A 141 11.26 -8.13 -29.18
C GLY A 141 10.37 -6.93 -28.88
N VAL A 142 9.81 -6.89 -27.68
CA VAL A 142 8.88 -5.84 -27.28
C VAL A 142 9.61 -4.53 -26.95
N LEU A 143 10.51 -4.57 -25.97
CA LEU A 143 11.09 -3.35 -25.41
C LEU A 143 12.01 -2.63 -26.44
N ARG A 144 12.97 -3.35 -27.04
CA ARG A 144 13.88 -2.77 -28.04
C ARG A 144 13.23 -2.66 -29.43
N GLY A 145 12.63 -3.76 -29.92
CA GLY A 145 12.15 -3.84 -31.28
C GLY A 145 10.87 -3.05 -31.52
N GLN A 146 9.82 -3.30 -30.74
CA GLN A 146 8.52 -2.65 -30.96
C GLN A 146 8.47 -1.22 -30.43
N TRP A 147 9.10 -0.95 -29.27
CA TRP A 147 9.02 0.37 -28.63
C TRP A 147 10.22 1.27 -28.88
N GLY A 148 11.31 0.72 -29.44
CA GLY A 148 12.53 1.47 -29.74
C GLY A 148 13.32 1.91 -28.51
N PHE A 149 13.21 1.20 -27.40
CA PHE A 149 13.92 1.55 -26.17
C PHE A 149 15.44 1.52 -26.35
N ASN A 150 16.11 2.62 -26.05
CA ASN A 150 17.55 2.80 -26.22
C ASN A 150 18.31 3.00 -24.89
N GLY A 151 17.60 2.97 -23.75
CA GLY A 151 18.17 3.10 -22.41
C GLY A 151 18.77 1.79 -21.87
N VAL A 152 19.06 1.75 -20.58
CA VAL A 152 19.61 0.57 -19.88
C VAL A 152 18.52 -0.36 -19.40
N ILE A 153 18.66 -1.65 -19.66
CA ILE A 153 17.88 -2.72 -19.06
C ILE A 153 18.70 -3.30 -17.91
N MET A 154 18.23 -3.11 -16.67
CA MET A 154 18.86 -3.68 -15.47
C MET A 154 17.99 -4.78 -14.86
N SER A 155 18.62 -5.72 -14.14
CA SER A 155 17.90 -6.69 -13.33
C SER A 155 17.40 -6.06 -12.02
N ASP A 156 16.39 -6.65 -11.39
CA ASP A 156 16.18 -6.47 -9.95
C ASP A 156 17.31 -7.20 -9.17
N TRP A 157 17.42 -6.94 -7.86
CA TRP A 157 18.49 -7.46 -7.01
C TRP A 157 18.48 -8.98 -6.92
N GLY A 158 19.53 -9.62 -7.49
CA GLY A 158 19.66 -11.09 -7.48
C GLY A 158 18.66 -11.83 -8.39
N SER A 159 17.93 -11.13 -9.28
CA SER A 159 16.95 -11.75 -10.18
C SER A 159 17.53 -12.33 -11.46
N THR A 160 18.85 -12.26 -11.66
CA THR A 160 19.55 -12.94 -12.77
C THR A 160 19.89 -14.37 -12.36
N HIS A 161 19.48 -15.35 -13.16
CA HIS A 161 19.64 -16.77 -12.83
C HIS A 161 20.76 -17.45 -13.62
N HIS A 162 20.94 -17.07 -14.91
CA HIS A 162 21.93 -17.67 -15.80
C HIS A 162 22.67 -16.64 -16.65
N CYS A 163 24.01 -16.76 -16.75
CA CYS A 163 24.84 -15.85 -17.54
C CYS A 163 24.44 -15.80 -19.02
N VAL A 164 24.46 -16.93 -19.71
CA VAL A 164 24.24 -16.99 -21.18
C VAL A 164 22.82 -16.57 -21.57
N PRO A 165 21.75 -17.06 -20.93
CA PRO A 165 20.39 -16.59 -21.20
C PRO A 165 20.22 -15.09 -20.98
N ALA A 166 20.75 -14.52 -19.88
CA ALA A 166 20.69 -13.09 -19.61
C ALA A 166 21.41 -12.24 -20.68
N VAL A 167 22.62 -12.65 -21.07
CA VAL A 167 23.37 -11.98 -22.15
C VAL A 167 22.63 -12.04 -23.47
N LYS A 168 22.13 -13.21 -23.87
CA LYS A 168 21.38 -13.41 -25.11
C LYS A 168 19.98 -12.79 -25.06
N GLY A 169 19.37 -12.78 -23.88
CA GLY A 169 18.06 -12.22 -23.61
C GLY A 169 18.00 -10.70 -23.81
N GLY A 170 19.11 -10.01 -23.58
CA GLY A 170 19.19 -8.55 -23.77
C GLY A 170 19.33 -7.75 -22.49
N LEU A 171 19.58 -8.38 -21.33
CA LEU A 171 19.91 -7.71 -20.08
C LEU A 171 21.25 -6.98 -20.22
N ASP A 172 21.30 -5.68 -19.90
CA ASP A 172 22.53 -4.88 -19.99
C ASP A 172 23.34 -4.88 -18.69
N LEU A 173 22.66 -4.83 -17.55
CA LEU A 173 23.27 -4.65 -16.24
C LEU A 173 22.63 -5.59 -15.20
N GLU A 174 23.44 -6.47 -14.64
CA GLU A 174 23.06 -7.29 -13.48
C GLU A 174 23.24 -6.51 -12.19
N MET A 175 22.20 -6.47 -11.35
CA MET A 175 22.21 -5.89 -10.00
C MET A 175 22.13 -7.02 -8.96
N ALA A 176 22.86 -7.02 -7.88
CA ALA A 176 23.84 -6.11 -7.31
C ALA A 176 25.26 -6.67 -7.44
N GLY A 177 25.87 -6.62 -8.63
CA GLY A 177 27.30 -6.85 -8.68
C GLY A 177 27.81 -8.04 -9.49
N GLY A 178 27.05 -8.55 -10.44
CA GLY A 178 27.59 -9.49 -11.43
C GLY A 178 27.94 -10.88 -10.86
N GLU A 179 26.99 -11.52 -10.19
CA GLU A 179 27.17 -12.90 -9.75
C GLU A 179 27.15 -13.88 -10.92
N LYS A 180 26.26 -13.66 -11.88
CA LYS A 180 26.07 -14.51 -13.06
C LYS A 180 26.79 -13.96 -14.27
N MET A 181 26.67 -12.65 -14.54
CA MET A 181 27.38 -11.98 -15.63
C MET A 181 28.77 -11.48 -15.18
N ASN A 182 29.52 -12.33 -14.46
CA ASN A 182 30.85 -12.01 -13.95
C ASN A 182 31.93 -12.12 -15.01
N PRO A 183 33.09 -11.45 -14.85
CA PRO A 183 34.16 -11.44 -15.85
C PRO A 183 34.72 -12.82 -16.22
N LYS A 184 34.75 -13.77 -15.25
CA LYS A 184 35.28 -15.12 -15.46
C LYS A 184 34.37 -15.93 -16.38
N ASP A 185 33.08 -15.94 -16.12
CA ASP A 185 32.12 -16.68 -16.91
C ASP A 185 31.92 -16.06 -18.30
N LEU A 186 31.85 -14.73 -18.36
CA LEU A 186 31.84 -14.01 -19.67
C LEU A 186 33.04 -14.32 -20.53
N ALA A 187 34.27 -14.30 -19.96
CA ALA A 187 35.47 -14.64 -20.69
C ALA A 187 35.47 -16.09 -21.17
N TYR A 188 34.98 -17.03 -20.36
CA TYR A 188 34.83 -18.43 -20.74
C TYR A 188 33.87 -18.59 -21.92
N TYR A 189 32.68 -17.99 -21.86
CA TYR A 189 31.68 -18.13 -22.92
C TYR A 189 32.05 -17.38 -24.21
N LEU A 190 32.81 -16.29 -24.14
CA LEU A 190 33.42 -15.64 -25.29
C LEU A 190 34.43 -16.54 -25.95
N LYS A 191 35.36 -17.12 -25.18
CA LYS A 191 36.40 -18.03 -25.69
C LYS A 191 35.82 -19.28 -26.36
N THR A 192 34.72 -19.80 -25.84
CA THR A 192 34.03 -20.99 -26.39
C THR A 192 33.07 -20.65 -27.53
N GLY A 193 32.85 -19.38 -27.85
CA GLY A 193 31.95 -18.94 -28.91
C GLY A 193 30.48 -19.07 -28.59
N VAL A 194 30.12 -19.32 -27.31
CA VAL A 194 28.71 -19.42 -26.84
C VAL A 194 28.04 -18.05 -26.87
N ILE A 195 28.78 -16.99 -26.55
CA ILE A 195 28.41 -15.57 -26.74
C ILE A 195 29.43 -14.87 -27.63
N SER A 196 29.03 -13.77 -28.26
CA SER A 196 29.96 -12.99 -29.13
C SER A 196 30.33 -11.67 -28.44
N MET A 197 31.44 -11.07 -28.90
CA MET A 197 31.86 -9.74 -28.42
C MET A 197 30.82 -8.67 -28.75
N ASP A 198 30.17 -8.77 -29.93
CA ASP A 198 29.10 -7.84 -30.30
C ASP A 198 27.97 -7.79 -29.29
N MET A 199 27.65 -8.93 -28.65
CA MET A 199 26.61 -8.96 -27.56
C MET A 199 27.06 -8.16 -26.33
N ILE A 200 28.34 -8.18 -26.01
CA ILE A 200 28.91 -7.40 -24.91
C ILE A 200 28.95 -5.91 -25.28
N ASP A 201 29.45 -5.62 -26.49
CA ASP A 201 29.53 -4.24 -27.00
C ASP A 201 28.16 -3.56 -27.06
N GLU A 202 27.09 -4.30 -27.40
CA GLU A 202 25.75 -3.80 -27.39
C GLU A 202 25.35 -3.29 -25.99
N LYS A 203 25.60 -4.07 -24.95
CA LYS A 203 25.31 -3.70 -23.55
C LYS A 203 26.10 -2.47 -23.11
N VAL A 204 27.41 -2.48 -23.42
CA VAL A 204 28.29 -1.36 -23.13
C VAL A 204 27.79 -0.09 -23.82
N ARG A 205 27.36 -0.18 -25.10
CA ARG A 205 26.79 0.97 -25.82
C ARG A 205 25.52 1.52 -25.15
N HIS A 206 24.63 0.65 -24.67
CA HIS A 206 23.43 1.10 -23.95
C HIS A 206 23.80 1.85 -22.67
N ILE A 207 24.70 1.30 -21.87
CA ILE A 207 25.19 1.93 -20.64
C ILE A 207 25.86 3.27 -20.95
N LEU A 208 26.83 3.29 -21.88
CA LEU A 208 27.56 4.51 -22.25
C LEU A 208 26.63 5.58 -22.82
N ARG A 209 25.64 5.20 -23.62
CA ARG A 209 24.66 6.13 -24.18
C ARG A 209 23.94 6.92 -23.07
N VAL A 210 23.42 6.25 -22.04
CA VAL A 210 22.71 6.94 -20.95
C VAL A 210 23.68 7.74 -20.08
N LEU A 211 24.87 7.23 -19.80
CA LEU A 211 25.91 7.97 -19.07
C LEU A 211 26.26 9.29 -19.77
N ILE A 212 26.35 9.28 -21.11
CA ILE A 212 26.64 10.47 -21.91
C ILE A 212 25.39 11.39 -21.96
N ALA A 213 24.20 10.83 -22.23
CA ALA A 213 22.97 11.61 -22.38
C ALA A 213 22.60 12.37 -21.10
N PHE A 214 22.78 11.74 -19.94
CA PHE A 214 22.53 12.37 -18.64
C PHE A 214 23.74 13.14 -18.06
N GLY A 215 24.88 13.14 -18.75
CA GLY A 215 26.09 13.87 -18.32
C GLY A 215 26.83 13.22 -17.16
N PHE A 216 26.66 11.93 -16.90
CA PHE A 216 27.27 11.22 -15.76
C PHE A 216 28.74 10.84 -15.97
N LYS A 217 29.29 11.05 -17.17
CA LYS A 217 30.69 10.71 -17.51
C LYS A 217 31.73 11.41 -16.64
N ASP A 218 31.43 12.58 -16.10
CA ASP A 218 32.31 13.40 -15.26
C ASP A 218 32.17 13.07 -13.75
N GLY A 219 31.48 11.98 -13.43
CA GLY A 219 31.21 11.51 -12.07
C GLY A 219 29.98 12.15 -11.43
N THR A 220 29.70 11.72 -10.22
CA THR A 220 28.56 12.21 -9.42
C THR A 220 28.89 13.58 -8.84
N LYS A 221 27.96 14.52 -8.96
CA LYS A 221 28.06 15.86 -8.37
C LYS A 221 26.89 16.08 -7.39
N VAL A 222 27.25 16.38 -6.12
CA VAL A 222 26.28 16.83 -5.13
C VAL A 222 25.92 18.28 -5.43
N ASP A 223 24.65 18.61 -5.51
CA ASP A 223 24.18 20.00 -5.61
C ASP A 223 23.93 20.56 -4.21
N ASN A 224 24.95 21.21 -3.66
CA ASN A 224 24.88 21.81 -2.32
C ASN A 224 23.98 23.05 -2.24
N SER A 225 23.41 23.52 -3.37
CA SER A 225 22.43 24.61 -3.35
C SER A 225 21.03 24.13 -2.96
N ILE A 226 20.79 22.81 -3.01
CA ILE A 226 19.53 22.18 -2.63
C ILE A 226 19.68 21.66 -1.19
N PRO A 227 18.87 22.14 -0.23
CA PRO A 227 18.87 21.62 1.13
C PRO A 227 18.50 20.12 1.16
N LEU A 228 19.10 19.35 2.09
CA LEU A 228 18.75 17.93 2.25
C LEU A 228 17.28 17.71 2.69
N ASP A 229 16.75 18.63 3.51
CA ASP A 229 15.34 18.72 3.88
C ASP A 229 14.73 19.91 3.12
N ASP A 230 14.54 19.73 1.79
CA ASP A 230 14.12 20.81 0.89
C ASP A 230 12.66 21.23 1.13
N PRO A 231 12.40 22.49 1.53
CA PRO A 231 11.04 22.97 1.77
C PRO A 231 10.10 22.84 0.56
N GLU A 232 10.61 22.90 -0.67
CA GLU A 232 9.81 22.70 -1.89
C GLU A 232 9.37 21.23 -2.00
N SER A 233 10.26 20.28 -1.68
CA SER A 233 9.93 18.85 -1.63
C SER A 233 8.92 18.55 -0.53
N VAL A 234 9.09 19.16 0.66
CA VAL A 234 8.14 19.04 1.79
C VAL A 234 6.74 19.55 1.38
N ALA A 235 6.66 20.73 0.79
CA ALA A 235 5.39 21.31 0.32
C ALA A 235 4.72 20.44 -0.76
N THR A 236 5.52 19.84 -1.65
CA THR A 236 5.02 18.91 -2.67
C THR A 236 4.49 17.62 -2.02
N ALA A 237 5.20 17.05 -1.03
CA ALA A 237 4.74 15.89 -0.28
C ALA A 237 3.40 16.14 0.40
N LEU A 238 3.25 17.29 1.08
CA LEU A 238 1.98 17.71 1.68
C LEU A 238 0.86 17.78 0.65
N LYS A 239 1.10 18.42 -0.49
CA LYS A 239 0.10 18.58 -1.55
C LYS A 239 -0.34 17.24 -2.15
N VAL A 240 0.62 16.32 -2.39
CA VAL A 240 0.31 14.97 -2.88
C VAL A 240 -0.55 14.22 -1.87
N ALA A 241 -0.25 14.31 -0.57
CA ALA A 241 -1.04 13.69 0.47
C ALA A 241 -2.46 14.27 0.54
N GLN A 242 -2.60 15.61 0.53
CA GLN A 242 -3.89 16.30 0.55
C GLN A 242 -4.78 15.93 -0.64
N GLU A 243 -4.21 15.86 -1.86
CA GLU A 243 -4.96 15.50 -3.07
C GLU A 243 -5.16 13.98 -3.24
N GLY A 244 -4.36 13.15 -2.55
CA GLY A 244 -4.41 11.69 -2.62
C GLY A 244 -5.33 11.04 -1.60
N ILE A 245 -5.57 11.66 -0.44
CA ILE A 245 -6.52 11.16 0.55
C ILE A 245 -7.92 11.06 -0.05
N VAL A 246 -8.56 9.88 0.10
CA VAL A 246 -9.88 9.61 -0.47
C VAL A 246 -10.94 9.59 0.63
N LEU A 247 -11.95 10.43 0.52
CA LEU A 247 -13.13 10.38 1.37
C LEU A 247 -14.07 9.29 0.85
N LEU A 248 -14.20 8.17 1.57
CA LEU A 248 -15.03 7.03 1.16
C LEU A 248 -16.43 7.08 1.74
N LYS A 249 -16.59 7.60 2.96
CA LYS A 249 -17.87 7.67 3.65
C LYS A 249 -18.03 8.99 4.39
N ASN A 250 -19.24 9.59 4.36
CA ASN A 250 -19.56 10.82 5.06
C ASN A 250 -21.06 10.88 5.42
N GLU A 251 -21.47 10.03 6.38
CA GLU A 251 -22.88 9.96 6.79
C GLU A 251 -23.33 11.27 7.42
N LYS A 252 -24.46 11.79 6.95
CA LYS A 252 -25.10 13.02 7.45
C LYS A 252 -24.15 14.22 7.48
N ASN A 253 -23.13 14.24 6.60
CA ASN A 253 -22.10 15.28 6.53
C ASN A 253 -21.39 15.49 7.88
N VAL A 254 -21.01 14.39 8.54
CA VAL A 254 -20.23 14.43 9.79
C VAL A 254 -18.88 15.10 9.59
N LEU A 255 -18.33 15.03 8.39
CA LEU A 255 -17.16 15.77 7.92
C LEU A 255 -17.56 16.86 6.93
N PRO A 256 -16.83 17.99 6.88
CA PRO A 256 -15.69 18.32 7.73
C PRO A 256 -16.12 18.59 9.17
N ILE A 257 -15.22 18.34 10.12
CA ILE A 257 -15.44 18.62 11.54
C ILE A 257 -15.80 20.09 11.74
N ASN A 258 -16.92 20.32 12.43
CA ASN A 258 -17.35 21.68 12.76
C ASN A 258 -16.85 22.07 14.17
N PRO A 259 -15.86 22.96 14.30
CA PRO A 259 -15.29 23.32 15.60
C PRO A 259 -16.28 24.08 16.52
N LYS A 260 -17.40 24.57 15.97
CA LYS A 260 -18.46 25.22 16.78
C LYS A 260 -19.25 24.21 17.60
N SER A 261 -19.47 23.00 17.07
CA SER A 261 -20.24 21.93 17.72
C SER A 261 -19.37 20.81 18.30
N THR A 262 -18.15 20.62 17.81
CA THR A 262 -17.20 19.61 18.27
C THR A 262 -16.14 20.30 19.12
N LYS A 263 -16.09 20.05 20.41
CA LYS A 263 -15.17 20.66 21.38
C LYS A 263 -14.12 19.71 21.93
N HIS A 264 -14.40 18.41 21.82
CA HIS A 264 -13.52 17.38 22.34
C HIS A 264 -13.46 16.19 21.38
N ILE A 265 -12.27 15.91 20.88
CA ILE A 265 -11.95 14.76 19.99
C ILE A 265 -11.01 13.83 20.75
N VAL A 266 -11.34 12.54 20.75
CA VAL A 266 -10.42 11.48 21.17
C VAL A 266 -9.89 10.76 19.93
N VAL A 267 -8.57 10.65 19.83
CA VAL A 267 -7.88 9.89 18.79
C VAL A 267 -7.43 8.56 19.38
N VAL A 268 -7.68 7.47 18.66
CA VAL A 268 -7.32 6.11 19.09
C VAL A 268 -6.63 5.35 17.93
N GLY A 269 -5.96 4.26 18.26
CA GLY A 269 -5.33 3.35 17.30
C GLY A 269 -3.84 3.63 17.10
N LYS A 270 -3.08 2.55 16.87
CA LYS A 270 -1.61 2.62 16.81
C LYS A 270 -1.09 3.49 15.64
N ASN A 271 -1.84 3.55 14.54
CA ASN A 271 -1.47 4.34 13.36
C ASN A 271 -1.69 5.86 13.57
N ALA A 272 -2.22 6.28 14.73
CA ALA A 272 -2.30 7.70 15.09
C ALA A 272 -0.92 8.29 15.39
N ASN A 273 -0.04 7.48 15.99
CA ASN A 273 1.29 7.91 16.42
C ASN A 273 2.37 7.35 15.49
N GLY A 274 3.40 8.14 15.24
CA GLY A 274 4.57 7.73 14.49
C GLY A 274 4.40 7.84 12.96
N TYR A 275 5.42 7.35 12.26
CA TYR A 275 5.52 7.38 10.81
C TYR A 275 5.00 6.07 10.21
N VAL A 276 3.79 6.11 9.68
CA VAL A 276 3.13 4.93 9.08
C VAL A 276 3.53 4.81 7.61
N ARG A 277 4.08 3.65 7.23
CA ARG A 277 4.60 3.37 5.88
C ARG A 277 4.49 1.90 5.53
N GLY A 278 4.65 1.56 4.25
CA GLY A 278 4.95 0.21 3.79
C GLY A 278 6.40 -0.18 4.05
N GLY A 279 6.70 -1.48 4.08
CA GLY A 279 8.04 -2.01 4.34
C GLY A 279 8.78 -2.46 3.07
N GLY A 280 10.05 -2.86 3.22
CA GLY A 280 10.90 -3.33 2.13
C GLY A 280 11.77 -2.23 1.51
N SER A 281 12.18 -2.41 0.24
CA SER A 281 13.11 -1.51 -0.46
C SER A 281 12.56 -0.09 -0.69
N GLY A 282 11.25 0.11 -0.62
CA GLY A 282 10.60 1.42 -0.65
C GLY A 282 10.65 2.20 0.67
N ASN A 283 11.29 1.64 1.71
CA ASN A 283 11.39 2.28 3.01
C ASN A 283 12.32 3.48 2.98
N VAL A 284 11.82 4.64 3.43
CA VAL A 284 12.58 5.90 3.55
C VAL A 284 12.49 6.40 4.97
N THR A 285 13.62 6.88 5.52
CA THR A 285 13.67 7.58 6.80
C THR A 285 13.59 9.08 6.53
N PRO A 286 12.48 9.74 6.88
CA PRO A 286 12.34 11.18 6.70
C PRO A 286 13.17 11.95 7.73
N PHE A 287 13.52 13.21 7.44
CA PHE A 287 14.17 14.12 8.42
C PHE A 287 13.22 14.48 9.56
N HIS A 288 11.96 14.65 9.23
CA HIS A 288 10.87 14.84 10.19
C HIS A 288 9.62 14.14 9.67
N TYR A 289 8.69 13.89 10.55
CA TYR A 289 7.34 13.44 10.17
C TYR A 289 6.30 14.01 11.14
N VAL A 290 5.09 14.16 10.64
CA VAL A 290 3.92 14.55 11.44
C VAL A 290 2.95 13.38 11.45
N GLY A 291 2.77 12.77 12.63
CA GLY A 291 1.79 11.69 12.83
C GLY A 291 0.35 12.20 12.73
N ALA A 292 -0.60 11.29 12.50
CA ALA A 292 -2.00 11.67 12.39
C ALA A 292 -2.51 12.39 13.65
N PHE A 293 -2.16 11.90 14.84
CA PHE A 293 -2.53 12.54 16.10
C PHE A 293 -1.96 13.95 16.21
N ASP A 294 -0.67 14.15 15.89
CA ASP A 294 -0.02 15.46 16.01
C ASP A 294 -0.69 16.49 15.09
N GLY A 295 -0.91 16.12 13.82
CA GLY A 295 -1.60 17.00 12.87
C GLY A 295 -3.04 17.33 13.30
N ILE A 296 -3.81 16.33 13.76
CA ILE A 296 -5.19 16.53 14.24
C ILE A 296 -5.20 17.43 15.48
N ARG A 297 -4.25 17.25 16.42
CA ARG A 297 -4.11 18.07 17.62
C ARG A 297 -3.80 19.52 17.25
N GLU A 298 -2.78 19.74 16.45
CA GLU A 298 -2.32 21.06 16.05
C GLU A 298 -3.42 21.89 15.38
N VAL A 299 -4.11 21.29 14.40
CA VAL A 299 -5.21 21.94 13.71
C VAL A 299 -6.43 22.10 14.64
N GLY A 300 -6.78 21.08 15.43
CA GLY A 300 -7.91 21.12 16.34
C GLY A 300 -7.75 22.21 17.40
N GLU A 301 -6.60 22.28 18.05
CA GLU A 301 -6.30 23.29 19.08
C GLU A 301 -6.32 24.71 18.50
N SER A 302 -5.89 24.90 17.25
CA SER A 302 -5.98 26.19 16.57
C SER A 302 -7.42 26.69 16.41
N TYR A 303 -8.39 25.79 16.45
CA TYR A 303 -9.83 26.06 16.45
C TYR A 303 -10.48 26.01 17.84
N GLY A 304 -9.71 25.85 18.91
CA GLY A 304 -10.21 25.71 20.28
C GLY A 304 -10.94 24.37 20.54
N VAL A 305 -10.53 23.32 19.85
CA VAL A 305 -10.99 21.94 20.07
C VAL A 305 -9.95 21.21 20.90
N LYS A 306 -10.34 20.63 22.03
CA LYS A 306 -9.48 19.71 22.79
C LYS A 306 -9.29 18.43 21.98
N VAL A 307 -8.03 18.02 21.78
CA VAL A 307 -7.69 16.75 21.13
C VAL A 307 -6.77 15.96 22.06
N GLU A 308 -7.14 14.71 22.34
CA GLU A 308 -6.31 13.82 23.14
C GLU A 308 -6.13 12.47 22.45
N TYR A 309 -4.95 11.91 22.56
CA TYR A 309 -4.68 10.52 22.20
C TYR A 309 -4.96 9.62 23.40
N VAL A 310 -5.62 8.51 23.14
CA VAL A 310 -5.99 7.55 24.18
C VAL A 310 -5.61 6.15 23.69
N ASP A 311 -4.73 5.51 24.44
CA ASP A 311 -4.43 4.10 24.28
C ASP A 311 -5.42 3.27 25.09
N GLU A 312 -6.01 2.22 24.47
CA GLU A 312 -6.90 1.31 25.18
C GLU A 312 -6.22 0.64 26.38
N MET A 313 -4.90 0.48 26.30
CA MET A 313 -4.10 -0.09 27.40
C MET A 313 -4.11 0.78 28.65
N ASP A 314 -4.37 2.10 28.52
CA ASP A 314 -4.48 3.00 29.67
C ASP A 314 -5.73 2.74 30.54
N PHE A 315 -6.71 2.03 29.96
CA PHE A 315 -8.00 1.73 30.59
C PHE A 315 -8.22 0.26 30.85
N MET A 316 -7.23 -0.56 30.58
CA MET A 316 -7.30 -1.95 31.03
C MET A 316 -7.22 -1.93 32.58
N PRO A 317 -8.18 -2.54 33.29
CA PRO A 317 -8.06 -2.73 34.74
C PRO A 317 -6.84 -3.59 35.11
N GLU A 318 -6.16 -4.09 34.10
CA GLU A 318 -5.08 -5.06 34.06
C GLU A 318 -3.70 -4.42 33.84
N ILE A 319 -3.54 -3.10 34.04
CA ILE A 319 -2.24 -2.42 33.82
C ILE A 319 -1.18 -3.04 34.74
N MET A 320 -0.07 -3.43 34.12
CA MET A 320 1.13 -3.90 34.77
C MET A 320 2.26 -2.87 34.60
N TYR A 321 3.17 -2.84 35.53
CA TYR A 321 4.31 -1.93 35.50
C TYR A 321 5.61 -2.68 35.72
N THR A 322 6.70 -2.24 35.09
CA THR A 322 8.00 -2.90 35.20
C THR A 322 8.61 -2.81 36.59
N ASN A 323 8.23 -1.79 37.38
CA ASN A 323 8.81 -1.53 38.71
C ASN A 323 7.86 -0.79 39.64
N GLU A 324 8.22 -0.68 40.93
CA GLU A 324 7.42 -0.05 41.99
C GLU A 324 7.19 1.44 41.79
N LYS A 325 7.95 2.13 40.93
CA LYS A 325 7.78 3.55 40.66
C LYS A 325 6.59 3.79 39.69
N LEU A 326 6.06 2.75 39.06
CA LEU A 326 4.91 2.79 38.15
C LEU A 326 5.07 3.78 36.99
N GLN A 327 6.28 3.99 36.52
CA GLN A 327 6.61 4.94 35.45
C GLN A 327 6.56 4.32 34.07
N GLU A 328 6.87 3.03 34.00
CA GLU A 328 6.90 2.28 32.75
C GLU A 328 5.89 1.13 32.80
N LYS A 329 4.96 1.11 31.86
CA LYS A 329 3.94 0.06 31.72
C LYS A 329 4.55 -1.19 31.10
N GLY A 330 4.00 -2.34 31.47
CA GLY A 330 4.40 -3.66 30.97
C GLY A 330 5.09 -4.50 32.05
N LEU A 331 5.66 -5.61 31.64
CA LEU A 331 6.47 -6.50 32.45
C LEU A 331 7.90 -6.53 31.91
N HIS A 332 8.87 -6.66 32.81
CA HIS A 332 10.24 -6.96 32.44
C HIS A 332 10.33 -8.43 32.04
N ALA A 333 10.67 -8.71 30.79
CA ALA A 333 10.81 -10.05 30.24
C ALA A 333 12.27 -10.42 30.07
N GLU A 334 12.65 -11.61 30.59
CA GLU A 334 13.97 -12.20 30.49
C GLU A 334 13.86 -13.53 29.74
N TYR A 335 14.58 -13.68 28.63
CA TYR A 335 14.58 -14.86 27.78
C TYR A 335 15.85 -15.67 27.94
N PHE A 336 15.73 -16.97 28.27
CA PHE A 336 16.85 -17.85 28.56
C PHE A 336 16.93 -18.97 27.51
N THR A 337 18.15 -19.35 27.10
CA THR A 337 18.43 -20.46 26.19
C THR A 337 18.43 -21.84 26.85
N ASN A 338 17.80 -21.95 28.01
CA ASN A 338 17.61 -23.20 28.77
C ASN A 338 16.22 -23.21 29.43
N GLN A 339 15.78 -24.35 29.93
CA GLN A 339 14.44 -24.54 30.50
C GLN A 339 14.33 -24.19 32.01
N HIS A 340 15.41 -23.77 32.62
CA HIS A 340 15.54 -23.63 34.08
C HIS A 340 15.64 -22.21 34.57
N LEU A 341 15.56 -21.22 33.67
CA LEU A 341 15.70 -19.78 33.96
C LEU A 341 17.07 -19.45 34.57
N GLU A 342 18.11 -20.16 34.15
CA GLU A 342 19.46 -20.11 34.73
C GLU A 342 20.42 -19.32 33.84
N GLY A 343 21.39 -18.66 34.51
CA GLY A 343 22.45 -17.89 33.82
C GLY A 343 22.01 -16.52 33.41
N LYS A 344 22.73 -15.94 32.42
CA LYS A 344 22.41 -14.64 31.87
C LYS A 344 21.35 -14.78 30.78
N PRO A 345 20.29 -13.97 30.82
CA PRO A 345 19.30 -13.97 29.73
C PRO A 345 19.95 -13.59 28.38
N LEU A 346 19.49 -14.23 27.31
CA LEU A 346 19.84 -13.89 25.94
C LEU A 346 19.29 -12.53 25.54
N LEU A 347 18.09 -12.21 26.00
CA LEU A 347 17.38 -10.97 25.72
C LEU A 347 16.62 -10.51 26.96
N GLU A 348 16.69 -9.24 27.23
CA GLU A 348 15.84 -8.55 28.22
C GLU A 348 15.10 -7.41 27.51
N ARG A 349 13.79 -7.30 27.78
CA ARG A 349 12.97 -6.20 27.21
C ARG A 349 11.70 -5.98 28.03
N THR A 350 11.04 -4.84 27.82
CA THR A 350 9.71 -4.58 28.37
C THR A 350 8.64 -5.11 27.43
N GLU A 351 7.69 -5.86 27.96
CA GLU A 351 6.55 -6.39 27.22
C GLU A 351 5.23 -5.93 27.82
N GLN A 352 4.37 -5.36 27.00
CA GLN A 352 3.11 -4.75 27.44
C GLN A 352 2.06 -5.78 27.87
N LYS A 353 2.18 -7.01 27.36
CA LYS A 353 1.28 -8.15 27.63
C LYS A 353 2.01 -9.47 27.47
N VAL A 354 1.51 -10.50 28.12
CA VAL A 354 1.92 -11.88 27.86
C VAL A 354 0.76 -12.61 27.20
N ASN A 355 0.83 -12.75 25.88
CA ASN A 355 -0.14 -13.50 25.10
C ASN A 355 0.56 -13.96 23.80
N TYR A 356 1.30 -15.05 23.93
CA TYR A 356 2.17 -15.54 22.87
C TYR A 356 1.72 -16.89 22.37
N SER A 357 1.83 -17.10 21.07
CA SER A 357 1.80 -18.40 20.41
C SER A 357 3.01 -18.45 19.49
N TRP A 358 3.98 -19.30 19.81
CA TRP A 358 5.24 -19.43 19.10
C TRP A 358 5.28 -20.71 18.24
N SER A 359 4.16 -21.12 17.68
CA SER A 359 4.08 -22.27 16.76
C SER A 359 5.08 -22.11 15.60
N GLY A 360 6.21 -22.79 15.66
CA GLY A 360 7.32 -22.64 14.71
C GLY A 360 8.56 -21.92 15.25
N GLY A 361 8.57 -21.55 16.54
CA GLY A 361 9.68 -20.92 17.25
C GLY A 361 9.52 -19.42 17.46
N THR A 362 10.33 -18.84 18.33
CA THR A 362 10.38 -17.41 18.58
C THR A 362 11.07 -16.68 17.42
N SER A 363 10.72 -15.40 17.19
CA SER A 363 11.44 -14.53 16.24
C SER A 363 12.72 -13.92 16.82
N ILE A 364 13.19 -14.39 17.99
CA ILE A 364 14.36 -13.87 18.68
C ILE A 364 15.61 -14.50 18.12
N GLU A 365 16.51 -13.68 17.60
CA GLU A 365 17.79 -14.13 17.05
C GLU A 365 18.63 -14.82 18.13
N GLY A 366 19.15 -16.01 17.80
CA GLY A 366 19.93 -16.84 18.73
C GLY A 366 19.10 -17.71 19.69
N MET A 367 17.76 -17.60 19.68
CA MET A 367 16.88 -18.45 20.46
C MET A 367 16.59 -19.75 19.73
N SER A 368 16.69 -20.89 20.42
CA SER A 368 16.20 -22.17 19.90
C SER A 368 14.68 -22.15 19.74
N LYS A 369 14.15 -22.98 18.84
CA LYS A 369 12.71 -23.20 18.72
C LYS A 369 12.11 -23.95 19.90
N GLU A 370 12.92 -24.75 20.56
CA GLU A 370 12.59 -25.63 21.67
C GLU A 370 13.63 -25.46 22.78
N HIS A 371 13.36 -25.98 23.99
CA HIS A 371 14.28 -25.99 25.14
C HIS A 371 14.71 -24.61 25.62
N TYR A 372 13.73 -23.69 25.79
CA TYR A 372 13.97 -22.35 26.33
C TYR A 372 13.00 -22.01 27.46
N SER A 373 13.27 -20.92 28.16
CA SER A 373 12.36 -20.40 29.19
C SER A 373 12.30 -18.88 29.18
N VAL A 374 11.22 -18.36 29.75
CA VAL A 374 10.99 -16.92 29.84
C VAL A 374 10.47 -16.58 31.24
N ARG A 375 10.97 -15.51 31.82
CA ARG A 375 10.46 -14.91 33.06
C ARG A 375 9.94 -13.53 32.80
N TRP A 376 8.70 -13.27 33.19
CA TRP A 376 8.12 -11.94 33.23
C TRP A 376 7.96 -11.53 34.69
N SER A 377 8.41 -10.30 35.01
CA SER A 377 8.30 -9.74 36.35
C SER A 377 7.81 -8.29 36.30
N GLY A 378 7.05 -7.91 37.32
CA GLY A 378 6.53 -6.55 37.40
C GLY A 378 5.58 -6.33 38.56
N ILE A 379 4.80 -5.25 38.48
CA ILE A 379 3.92 -4.77 39.53
C ILE A 379 2.50 -4.65 38.97
N VAL A 380 1.52 -5.14 39.72
CA VAL A 380 0.12 -4.78 39.56
C VAL A 380 -0.32 -3.88 40.71
N ARG A 381 -1.10 -2.84 40.40
CA ARG A 381 -1.63 -1.91 41.40
C ARG A 381 -3.11 -1.68 41.15
N PRO A 382 -4.01 -2.31 41.95
CA PRO A 382 -5.44 -2.17 41.77
C PRO A 382 -5.90 -0.74 42.10
N ALA A 383 -6.83 -0.23 41.31
CA ALA A 383 -7.45 1.06 41.55
C ALA A 383 -8.52 1.02 42.65
N GLU A 384 -9.10 -0.15 42.88
CA GLU A 384 -10.15 -0.38 43.88
C GLU A 384 -9.84 -1.62 44.73
N THR A 385 -10.28 -1.60 45.99
CA THR A 385 -10.23 -2.79 46.83
C THR A 385 -11.35 -3.76 46.39
N ALA A 386 -10.95 -4.89 45.80
CA ALA A 386 -11.90 -5.88 45.27
C ALA A 386 -11.22 -7.27 45.15
N GLU A 387 -12.06 -8.25 44.84
CA GLU A 387 -11.54 -9.57 44.41
C GLU A 387 -11.09 -9.48 42.93
N TYR A 388 -9.85 -9.90 42.68
CA TYR A 388 -9.25 -9.98 41.35
C TYR A 388 -8.95 -11.43 40.98
N GLU A 389 -9.02 -11.74 39.72
CA GLU A 389 -8.64 -13.01 39.13
C GLU A 389 -7.38 -12.82 38.31
N PHE A 390 -6.36 -13.64 38.58
CA PHE A 390 -5.15 -13.77 37.79
C PHE A 390 -5.29 -15.04 36.92
N LEU A 391 -5.16 -14.89 35.63
CA LEU A 391 -5.25 -15.96 34.65
C LEU A 391 -3.85 -16.21 34.09
N ALA A 392 -3.32 -17.38 34.31
CA ALA A 392 -2.05 -17.81 33.80
C ALA A 392 -2.23 -19.05 32.92
N GLY A 393 -1.52 -19.15 31.81
CA GLY A 393 -1.59 -20.30 30.93
C GLY A 393 -0.28 -20.53 30.18
N GLY A 394 0.00 -21.80 29.86
CA GLY A 394 1.21 -22.17 29.11
C GLY A 394 1.10 -23.52 28.46
N ASP A 395 1.85 -23.66 27.40
CA ASP A 395 2.22 -24.84 26.65
C ASP A 395 3.73 -24.72 26.37
N ASP A 396 4.65 -25.40 27.06
CA ASP A 396 4.47 -26.50 28.04
C ASP A 396 4.13 -26.00 29.46
N GLY A 397 5.16 -25.69 30.26
CA GLY A 397 5.01 -25.50 31.71
C GLY A 397 5.09 -24.05 32.13
N TYR A 398 4.38 -23.74 33.23
CA TYR A 398 4.41 -22.39 33.81
C TYR A 398 4.28 -22.38 35.33
N ARG A 399 4.75 -21.30 35.97
CA ARG A 399 4.54 -20.96 37.37
C ARG A 399 4.17 -19.50 37.53
N MET A 400 3.37 -19.21 38.55
CA MET A 400 3.01 -17.85 38.86
C MET A 400 3.22 -17.55 40.35
N TYR A 401 3.72 -16.36 40.62
CA TYR A 401 3.97 -15.86 41.97
C TYR A 401 3.33 -14.49 42.16
N ILE A 402 2.77 -14.25 43.33
CA ILE A 402 2.28 -12.95 43.79
C ILE A 402 2.98 -12.64 45.11
N ASN A 403 3.71 -11.52 45.21
CA ASN A 403 4.55 -11.16 46.37
C ASN A 403 5.47 -12.31 46.83
N ASP A 404 6.07 -13.01 45.86
CA ASP A 404 6.96 -14.17 46.04
C ASP A 404 6.26 -15.47 46.57
N GLU A 405 4.95 -15.46 46.82
CA GLU A 405 4.15 -16.63 47.10
C GLU A 405 3.86 -17.37 45.78
N LEU A 406 4.20 -18.65 45.69
CA LEU A 406 3.85 -19.51 44.54
C LEU A 406 2.34 -19.79 44.57
N VAL A 407 1.60 -19.24 43.61
CA VAL A 407 0.11 -19.31 43.55
C VAL A 407 -0.42 -20.22 42.45
N ALA A 408 0.41 -20.57 41.50
CA ALA A 408 0.14 -21.61 40.49
C ALA A 408 1.45 -22.34 40.12
N ASP A 409 1.41 -23.69 40.10
CA ASP A 409 2.55 -24.53 39.73
C ASP A 409 2.08 -25.58 38.71
N GLU A 410 2.32 -25.34 37.44
CA GLU A 410 2.09 -26.25 36.33
C GLU A 410 3.43 -26.51 35.59
N TRP A 411 4.56 -26.58 36.33
CA TRP A 411 5.91 -26.73 35.78
C TRP A 411 6.14 -28.17 35.31
N LYS A 412 5.47 -28.57 34.23
CA LYS A 412 5.53 -29.89 33.62
C LYS A 412 5.26 -29.82 32.13
N VAL A 413 5.86 -30.73 31.38
CA VAL A 413 5.64 -30.90 29.94
C VAL A 413 4.19 -31.27 29.65
N GLY A 414 3.62 -30.74 28.57
CA GLY A 414 2.27 -31.08 28.07
C GLY A 414 1.54 -29.91 27.47
N GLY A 415 0.48 -30.16 26.72
CA GLY A 415 -0.27 -29.14 25.98
C GLY A 415 -0.85 -27.99 26.83
N PHE A 416 -1.42 -27.01 26.21
CA PHE A 416 -1.86 -25.73 26.82
C PHE A 416 -2.82 -25.94 28.01
N ARG A 417 -2.44 -25.41 29.15
CA ARG A 417 -3.21 -25.46 30.43
C ARG A 417 -3.39 -24.04 30.96
N THR A 418 -4.42 -23.85 31.78
CA THR A 418 -4.70 -22.56 32.43
C THR A 418 -4.97 -22.73 33.92
N SER A 419 -4.56 -21.72 34.71
CA SER A 419 -4.91 -21.56 36.12
C SER A 419 -5.62 -20.23 36.33
N THR A 420 -6.64 -20.20 37.16
CA THR A 420 -7.33 -18.99 37.62
C THR A 420 -7.16 -18.84 39.13
N ILE A 421 -6.51 -17.77 39.57
CA ILE A 421 -6.18 -17.52 40.96
C ILE A 421 -6.95 -16.27 41.43
N ALA A 422 -7.88 -16.44 42.36
CA ALA A 422 -8.61 -15.33 42.96
C ALA A 422 -7.86 -14.78 44.18
N ARG A 423 -7.73 -13.44 44.28
CA ARG A 423 -7.13 -12.73 45.41
C ARG A 423 -7.87 -11.41 45.66
N THR A 424 -8.14 -11.12 46.94
CA THR A 424 -8.57 -9.78 47.32
C THR A 424 -7.39 -8.84 47.41
N LEU A 425 -7.38 -7.80 46.56
CA LEU A 425 -6.34 -6.80 46.52
C LEU A 425 -6.85 -5.47 47.05
N GLN A 426 -5.98 -4.68 47.71
CA GLN A 426 -6.32 -3.36 48.26
C GLN A 426 -5.96 -2.24 47.28
N ALA A 427 -6.83 -1.27 47.15
CA ALA A 427 -6.64 -0.10 46.32
C ALA A 427 -5.32 0.61 46.62
N GLY A 428 -4.55 0.92 45.59
CA GLY A 428 -3.29 1.66 45.69
C GLY A 428 -2.10 0.89 46.29
N VAL A 429 -2.24 -0.39 46.59
CA VAL A 429 -1.15 -1.26 47.06
C VAL A 429 -0.44 -1.91 45.87
N ASN A 430 0.89 -1.91 45.90
CA ASN A 430 1.71 -2.60 44.89
C ASN A 430 1.82 -4.08 45.21
N TYR A 431 1.54 -4.93 44.23
CA TYR A 431 1.72 -6.38 44.31
C TYR A 431 2.74 -6.82 43.29
N ARG A 432 3.82 -7.46 43.71
CA ARG A 432 4.85 -8.01 42.81
C ARG A 432 4.30 -9.27 42.11
N ILE A 433 4.44 -9.30 40.80
CA ILE A 433 4.05 -10.43 39.96
C ILE A 433 5.28 -11.01 39.29
N ARG A 434 5.40 -12.32 39.29
CA ARG A 434 6.37 -13.06 38.53
C ARG A 434 5.67 -14.24 37.86
N PHE A 435 5.73 -14.28 36.49
CA PHE A 435 5.22 -15.37 35.68
C PHE A 435 6.41 -16.01 34.96
N GLU A 436 6.56 -17.33 35.12
CA GLU A 436 7.64 -18.13 34.58
C GLU A 436 7.07 -19.17 33.63
N TYR A 437 7.75 -19.40 32.52
CA TYR A 437 7.35 -20.32 31.46
C TYR A 437 8.56 -21.07 30.92
N PHE A 438 8.38 -22.33 30.53
CA PHE A 438 9.37 -23.08 29.76
C PHE A 438 8.74 -23.83 28.59
N GLN A 439 9.52 -23.99 27.53
CA GLN A 439 9.23 -24.77 26.35
C GLN A 439 10.13 -26.00 26.26
N GLU A 440 9.52 -27.19 26.17
CA GLU A 440 10.22 -28.43 25.86
C GLU A 440 10.22 -28.69 24.37
N GLY A 441 9.03 -28.76 23.74
CA GLY A 441 8.90 -29.01 22.32
C GLY A 441 7.45 -29.05 21.82
N GLY A 442 7.28 -29.00 20.50
CA GLY A 442 5.95 -29.01 19.87
C GLY A 442 5.23 -27.66 19.90
N GLY A 443 4.00 -27.64 20.41
CA GLY A 443 3.24 -26.39 20.62
C GLY A 443 3.94 -25.49 21.63
N ALA A 444 3.86 -24.17 21.44
CA ALA A 444 4.47 -23.20 22.35
C ALA A 444 3.54 -22.01 22.53
N ALA A 445 3.08 -21.78 23.75
CA ALA A 445 2.21 -20.65 24.07
C ALA A 445 2.33 -20.22 25.53
N ALA A 446 2.28 -18.91 25.78
CA ALA A 446 2.26 -18.36 27.12
C ALA A 446 1.25 -17.22 27.21
N SER A 447 0.41 -17.22 28.24
CA SER A 447 -0.56 -16.16 28.48
C SER A 447 -0.63 -15.80 29.96
N PHE A 448 -0.68 -14.49 30.23
CA PHE A 448 -0.87 -13.98 31.58
C PHE A 448 -1.67 -12.69 31.54
N THR A 449 -2.71 -12.63 32.38
CA THR A 449 -3.51 -11.42 32.58
C THR A 449 -4.12 -11.41 33.99
N TRP A 450 -4.56 -10.27 34.45
CA TRP A 450 -5.31 -10.12 35.69
C TRP A 450 -6.48 -9.21 35.47
N LYS A 451 -7.61 -9.43 36.15
CA LYS A 451 -8.83 -8.62 36.03
C LYS A 451 -9.59 -8.59 37.34
N ARG A 452 -10.39 -7.56 37.55
CA ARG A 452 -11.34 -7.54 38.64
C ARG A 452 -12.43 -8.59 38.37
N LYS A 453 -12.69 -9.42 39.34
CA LYS A 453 -13.76 -10.43 39.26
C LYS A 453 -15.11 -9.76 39.07
N ASN A 454 -15.86 -10.23 38.09
CA ASN A 454 -17.18 -9.70 37.71
C ASN A 454 -17.19 -8.22 37.24
N GLU A 455 -16.06 -7.68 36.77
CA GLU A 455 -16.06 -6.36 36.14
C GLU A 455 -16.82 -6.41 34.80
N THR A 456 -17.89 -5.61 34.74
CA THR A 456 -18.75 -5.49 33.57
C THR A 456 -18.57 -4.13 32.86
N ARG A 457 -17.86 -3.19 33.49
CA ARG A 457 -17.64 -1.84 32.95
C ARG A 457 -16.47 -1.83 31.99
N ASP A 458 -16.67 -1.23 30.84
CA ASP A 458 -15.60 -0.91 29.91
C ASP A 458 -15.17 0.54 30.11
N LEU A 459 -14.16 0.76 30.98
CA LEU A 459 -13.65 2.10 31.33
C LEU A 459 -13.14 2.86 30.10
N PHE A 460 -12.59 2.17 29.12
CA PHE A 460 -12.16 2.77 27.84
C PHE A 460 -13.38 3.33 27.11
N ILE A 461 -14.43 2.54 26.93
CA ILE A 461 -15.66 2.99 26.28
C ILE A 461 -16.36 4.11 27.08
N GLU A 462 -16.33 4.05 28.41
CA GLU A 462 -16.85 5.14 29.26
C GLU A 462 -16.07 6.44 29.05
N HIS A 463 -14.75 6.36 28.90
CA HIS A 463 -13.92 7.54 28.62
C HIS A 463 -14.21 8.10 27.22
N LEU A 464 -14.22 7.24 26.19
CA LEU A 464 -14.52 7.65 24.81
C LEU A 464 -15.89 8.32 24.68
N ASN A 465 -16.87 7.86 25.45
CA ASN A 465 -18.22 8.45 25.44
C ASN A 465 -18.29 9.87 26.05
N LYS A 466 -17.21 10.39 26.66
CA LYS A 466 -17.13 11.79 27.11
C LYS A 466 -16.72 12.75 26.00
N ALA A 467 -16.12 12.25 24.92
CA ALA A 467 -15.78 13.04 23.73
C ALA A 467 -17.04 13.40 22.93
N ASP A 468 -16.91 14.35 22.02
CA ASP A 468 -17.92 14.66 21.00
C ASP A 468 -17.76 13.77 19.76
N MET A 469 -16.53 13.36 19.48
CA MET A 469 -16.15 12.58 18.31
C MET A 469 -14.93 11.70 18.62
N ILE A 470 -14.87 10.52 17.99
CA ILE A 470 -13.73 9.61 18.03
C ILE A 470 -13.11 9.58 16.62
N VAL A 471 -11.80 9.72 16.54
CA VAL A 471 -11.03 9.49 15.32
C VAL A 471 -10.17 8.25 15.53
N ALA A 472 -10.42 7.19 14.76
CA ALA A 472 -9.70 5.93 14.85
C ALA A 472 -8.71 5.82 13.67
N CYS A 473 -7.40 5.74 13.97
CA CYS A 473 -6.33 5.58 12.99
C CYS A 473 -5.81 4.14 13.05
N PHE A 474 -6.03 3.38 11.99
CA PHE A 474 -5.77 1.93 11.95
C PHE A 474 -5.45 1.45 10.53
N GLY A 475 -5.11 0.18 10.40
CA GLY A 475 -4.81 -0.45 9.11
C GLY A 475 -3.44 -1.12 9.09
N HIS A 476 -2.86 -1.24 7.91
CA HIS A 476 -1.55 -1.85 7.75
C HIS A 476 -0.41 -0.84 7.99
N SER A 477 0.79 -1.38 8.20
CA SER A 477 2.05 -0.66 8.32
C SER A 477 3.18 -1.55 7.79
N SER A 478 4.43 -1.11 7.90
CA SER A 478 5.61 -1.91 7.56
C SER A 478 5.68 -3.28 8.24
N ASP A 479 4.96 -3.47 9.34
CA ASP A 479 4.91 -4.75 10.08
C ASP A 479 4.02 -5.78 9.39
N SER A 480 3.10 -5.36 8.53
CA SER A 480 2.08 -6.21 7.93
C SER A 480 1.89 -6.01 6.42
N GLU A 481 2.50 -5.00 5.81
CA GLU A 481 2.47 -4.74 4.37
C GLU A 481 3.85 -4.30 3.90
N ALA A 482 4.60 -5.22 3.28
CA ALA A 482 5.99 -5.04 2.89
C ALA A 482 6.34 -5.86 1.65
N GLU A 483 7.41 -5.44 0.97
CA GLU A 483 8.04 -6.23 -0.08
C GLU A 483 8.51 -7.59 0.45
N GLY A 484 8.38 -8.64 -0.37
CA GLY A 484 8.85 -9.99 -0.12
C GLY A 484 7.79 -10.95 0.40
N GLY A 485 6.55 -10.51 0.55
CA GLY A 485 5.44 -11.37 0.94
C GLY A 485 4.08 -10.71 0.72
N ASP A 486 3.07 -11.55 0.60
CA ASP A 486 1.68 -11.10 0.53
C ASP A 486 1.14 -10.82 1.94
N ARG A 487 0.29 -9.81 2.07
CA ARG A 487 -0.39 -9.47 3.31
C ARG A 487 -1.78 -10.10 3.41
N SER A 488 -2.35 -10.07 4.61
CA SER A 488 -3.75 -10.43 4.81
C SER A 488 -4.71 -9.49 4.06
N PHE A 489 -5.80 -10.04 3.55
CA PHE A 489 -6.95 -9.25 3.06
C PHE A 489 -7.67 -8.48 4.17
N PHE A 490 -7.54 -8.94 5.42
CA PHE A 490 -8.22 -8.38 6.57
C PHE A 490 -7.31 -7.46 7.38
N LEU A 491 -7.90 -6.65 8.25
CA LEU A 491 -7.17 -5.86 9.24
C LEU A 491 -6.25 -6.75 10.10
N PRO A 492 -5.14 -6.19 10.59
CA PRO A 492 -4.42 -6.80 11.71
C PRO A 492 -5.37 -7.05 12.89
N GLU A 493 -5.17 -8.17 13.58
CA GLU A 493 -6.07 -8.63 14.64
C GLU A 493 -6.34 -7.57 15.72
N ALA A 494 -5.28 -6.88 16.18
CA ALA A 494 -5.41 -5.83 17.19
C ALA A 494 -6.30 -4.68 16.73
N ASP A 495 -6.17 -4.25 15.46
CA ASP A 495 -7.01 -3.19 14.90
C ASP A 495 -8.47 -3.65 14.75
N SER A 496 -8.68 -4.91 14.34
CA SER A 496 -10.02 -5.50 14.25
C SER A 496 -10.71 -5.53 15.60
N GLN A 497 -9.99 -5.91 16.66
CA GLN A 497 -10.49 -5.92 18.05
C GLN A 497 -10.80 -4.51 18.53
N LEU A 498 -9.91 -3.54 18.31
CA LEU A 498 -10.11 -2.14 18.66
C LEU A 498 -11.39 -1.58 18.02
N ILE A 499 -11.55 -1.74 16.69
CA ILE A 499 -12.72 -1.22 15.98
C ILE A 499 -14.01 -1.89 16.47
N THR A 500 -13.98 -3.19 16.70
CA THR A 500 -15.13 -3.92 17.27
C THR A 500 -15.51 -3.41 18.67
N ARG A 501 -14.49 -3.07 19.47
CA ARG A 501 -14.71 -2.53 20.83
C ARG A 501 -15.29 -1.13 20.78
N ILE A 502 -14.69 -0.20 20.02
CA ILE A 502 -15.15 1.18 19.92
C ILE A 502 -16.50 1.33 19.20
N ALA A 503 -16.91 0.35 18.37
CA ALA A 503 -18.25 0.31 17.76
C ALA A 503 -19.38 0.34 18.79
N LYS A 504 -19.10 -0.01 20.06
CA LYS A 504 -20.04 0.10 21.19
C LYS A 504 -20.23 1.53 21.69
N CYS A 505 -19.39 2.49 21.25
CA CYS A 505 -19.50 3.90 21.62
C CYS A 505 -20.75 4.53 21.02
N LYS A 506 -21.33 5.49 21.76
CA LYS A 506 -22.51 6.25 21.33
C LYS A 506 -22.15 7.52 20.53
N LYS A 507 -20.88 7.72 20.24
CA LYS A 507 -20.34 8.90 19.56
C LYS A 507 -20.03 8.61 18.09
N PRO A 508 -20.05 9.62 17.22
CA PRO A 508 -19.62 9.43 15.85
C PRO A 508 -18.14 9.01 15.80
N ILE A 509 -17.87 7.95 15.05
CA ILE A 509 -16.51 7.41 14.83
C ILE A 509 -16.11 7.73 13.39
N ILE A 510 -14.95 8.36 13.23
CA ILE A 510 -14.32 8.62 11.95
C ILE A 510 -13.12 7.68 11.82
N GLY A 511 -13.09 6.87 10.76
CA GLY A 511 -11.96 6.02 10.45
C GLY A 511 -10.94 6.75 9.56
N VAL A 512 -9.68 6.65 9.89
CA VAL A 512 -8.53 7.02 9.05
C VAL A 512 -7.71 5.76 8.82
N VAL A 513 -7.74 5.23 7.61
CA VAL A 513 -7.15 3.94 7.27
C VAL A 513 -5.87 4.11 6.49
N ASN A 514 -4.82 3.41 6.93
CA ASN A 514 -3.56 3.29 6.20
C ASN A 514 -3.47 1.89 5.56
N ALA A 515 -3.30 1.83 4.27
CA ALA A 515 -2.98 0.61 3.50
C ALA A 515 -2.65 0.96 2.05
N GLY A 516 -1.86 0.14 1.40
CA GLY A 516 -1.54 0.27 -0.02
C GLY A 516 -2.64 -0.18 -0.98
N GLY A 517 -3.67 -0.85 -0.48
CA GLY A 517 -4.80 -1.35 -1.25
C GLY A 517 -6.01 -1.64 -0.39
N ASN A 518 -6.99 -2.35 -0.93
CA ASN A 518 -8.22 -2.71 -0.23
C ASN A 518 -7.96 -3.56 1.03
N ILE A 519 -8.85 -3.43 2.00
CA ILE A 519 -8.95 -4.29 3.19
C ILE A 519 -10.41 -4.75 3.27
N GLY A 520 -10.67 -6.01 3.63
CA GLY A 520 -12.03 -6.49 3.89
C GLY A 520 -12.71 -5.68 4.99
N MET A 521 -13.79 -4.95 4.65
CA MET A 521 -14.36 -3.93 5.54
C MET A 521 -15.82 -4.19 5.95
N GLN A 522 -16.39 -5.34 5.57
CA GLN A 522 -17.78 -5.70 5.86
C GLN A 522 -18.10 -5.72 7.37
N SER A 523 -17.13 -6.13 8.20
CA SER A 523 -17.30 -6.27 9.64
C SER A 523 -17.15 -4.97 10.43
N TRP A 524 -16.46 -3.96 9.91
CA TRP A 524 -16.10 -2.77 10.68
C TRP A 524 -16.57 -1.44 10.07
N GLU A 525 -16.62 -1.32 8.74
CA GLU A 525 -17.02 -0.08 8.05
C GLU A 525 -18.44 0.40 8.45
N PRO A 526 -19.44 -0.47 8.68
CA PRO A 526 -20.79 -0.02 9.06
C PRO A 526 -20.83 0.76 10.38
N SER A 527 -19.87 0.55 11.28
CA SER A 527 -19.79 1.26 12.57
C SER A 527 -19.31 2.71 12.44
N LEU A 528 -18.67 3.07 11.32
CA LEU A 528 -18.09 4.38 11.09
C LEU A 528 -19.12 5.37 10.50
N LYS A 529 -19.01 6.64 10.87
CA LYS A 529 -19.82 7.74 10.31
C LYS A 529 -19.08 8.51 9.22
N GLY A 530 -17.75 8.48 9.24
CA GLY A 530 -16.87 8.99 8.21
C GLY A 530 -15.71 8.04 8.00
N LEU A 531 -15.19 7.97 6.77
CA LEU A 531 -14.06 7.13 6.43
C LEU A 531 -13.15 7.84 5.44
N LEU A 532 -11.91 8.06 5.85
CA LEU A 532 -10.80 8.52 5.02
C LEU A 532 -9.86 7.36 4.72
N TRP A 533 -9.49 7.20 3.45
CA TRP A 533 -8.40 6.31 3.05
C TRP A 533 -7.14 7.14 2.90
N GLY A 534 -6.24 7.02 3.87
CA GLY A 534 -5.05 7.86 4.00
C GLY A 534 -3.82 7.33 3.27
N TRP A 535 -3.85 6.08 2.76
CA TRP A 535 -2.69 5.40 2.15
C TRP A 535 -1.49 5.40 3.11
N TYR A 536 -0.28 5.56 2.57
CA TYR A 536 0.95 5.93 3.28
C TYR A 536 1.32 7.35 2.88
N ALA A 537 0.83 8.31 3.64
CA ALA A 537 0.77 9.72 3.24
C ALA A 537 2.11 10.48 3.36
N GLY A 538 3.21 9.80 3.75
CA GLY A 538 4.53 10.40 3.85
C GLY A 538 4.73 11.30 5.06
N GLN A 539 5.80 12.11 5.03
CA GLN A 539 6.25 12.90 6.18
C GLN A 539 5.24 13.96 6.66
N GLU A 540 4.40 14.49 5.78
CA GLU A 540 3.36 15.48 6.07
C GLU A 540 1.95 14.86 6.21
N GLY A 541 1.88 13.54 6.39
CA GLY A 541 0.62 12.80 6.40
C GLY A 541 -0.36 13.27 7.47
N GLY A 542 0.13 13.61 8.66
CA GLY A 542 -0.70 14.11 9.75
C GLY A 542 -1.35 15.46 9.45
N HIS A 543 -0.60 16.41 8.86
CA HIS A 543 -1.13 17.69 8.41
C HIS A 543 -2.19 17.49 7.30
N ALA A 544 -1.90 16.64 6.31
CA ALA A 544 -2.85 16.38 5.23
C ALA A 544 -4.16 15.76 5.75
N ILE A 545 -4.09 14.79 6.67
CA ILE A 545 -5.26 14.18 7.30
C ILE A 545 -6.06 15.23 8.06
N ALA A 546 -5.40 16.05 8.88
CA ALA A 546 -6.04 17.08 9.66
C ALA A 546 -6.71 18.15 8.76
N ASP A 547 -6.03 18.60 7.71
CA ASP A 547 -6.56 19.58 6.77
C ASP A 547 -7.84 19.09 6.07
N VAL A 548 -7.89 17.80 5.74
CA VAL A 548 -9.11 17.17 5.20
C VAL A 548 -10.17 17.06 6.28
N LEU A 549 -9.84 16.53 7.48
CA LEU A 549 -10.83 16.36 8.57
C LEU A 549 -11.51 17.68 8.95
N PHE A 550 -10.75 18.77 9.07
CA PHE A 550 -11.29 20.09 9.45
C PHE A 550 -11.76 20.93 8.24
N GLY A 551 -11.62 20.41 7.02
CA GLY A 551 -12.12 21.05 5.80
C GLY A 551 -11.33 22.29 5.37
N LYS A 552 -10.06 22.43 5.76
CA LYS A 552 -9.11 23.35 5.13
C LYS A 552 -8.87 22.96 3.68
N VAL A 553 -8.83 21.67 3.41
CA VAL A 553 -8.76 21.07 2.08
C VAL A 553 -10.06 20.29 1.82
N ASN A 554 -10.66 20.52 0.67
CA ASN A 554 -11.80 19.74 0.20
C ASN A 554 -11.25 18.46 -0.47
N PRO A 555 -11.59 17.24 0.01
CA PRO A 555 -11.06 16.00 -0.56
C PRO A 555 -11.41 15.89 -2.06
N SER A 556 -10.43 15.52 -2.85
CA SER A 556 -10.54 15.36 -4.29
C SER A 556 -9.91 14.07 -4.81
N GLY A 557 -9.30 13.29 -3.92
CA GLY A 557 -8.72 12.00 -4.22
C GLY A 557 -9.77 11.00 -4.72
N LYS A 558 -9.34 10.09 -5.61
CA LYS A 558 -10.17 9.04 -6.18
C LYS A 558 -9.44 7.71 -6.09
N LEU A 559 -10.16 6.62 -5.83
CA LEU A 559 -9.57 5.28 -5.77
C LEU A 559 -8.94 4.90 -7.13
N PRO A 560 -7.67 4.52 -7.16
CA PRO A 560 -7.02 4.01 -8.37
C PRO A 560 -7.25 2.51 -8.60
N MET A 561 -8.03 1.86 -7.72
CA MET A 561 -8.47 0.47 -7.82
C MET A 561 -9.88 0.32 -7.24
N THR A 562 -10.53 -0.74 -7.64
CA THR A 562 -11.80 -1.19 -7.05
C THR A 562 -11.56 -1.81 -5.69
N PHE A 563 -12.43 -1.51 -4.72
CA PHE A 563 -12.47 -2.17 -3.43
C PHE A 563 -13.59 -3.20 -3.43
N GLU A 564 -13.23 -4.47 -3.50
CA GLU A 564 -14.15 -5.60 -3.41
C GLU A 564 -14.72 -5.75 -1.99
N LYS A 565 -15.92 -6.34 -1.88
CA LYS A 565 -16.55 -6.63 -0.59
C LYS A 565 -15.85 -7.78 0.14
N LYS A 566 -15.43 -8.80 -0.60
CA LYS A 566 -14.70 -9.96 -0.09
C LYS A 566 -13.74 -10.48 -1.15
N TRP A 567 -12.72 -11.19 -0.73
CA TRP A 567 -11.67 -11.71 -1.61
C TRP A 567 -12.22 -12.62 -2.72
N GLU A 568 -13.24 -13.43 -2.41
CA GLU A 568 -13.88 -14.34 -3.38
C GLU A 568 -14.58 -13.62 -4.54
N ASP A 569 -14.82 -12.31 -4.39
CA ASP A 569 -15.39 -11.50 -5.45
C ASP A 569 -14.34 -11.00 -6.46
N ASN A 570 -13.03 -11.08 -6.11
CA ASN A 570 -11.97 -10.63 -7.00
C ASN A 570 -11.91 -11.50 -8.27
N PRO A 571 -11.81 -10.91 -9.47
CA PRO A 571 -11.70 -11.67 -10.73
C PRO A 571 -10.53 -12.68 -10.75
N ALA A 572 -9.44 -12.38 -10.03
CA ALA A 572 -8.26 -13.23 -9.93
C ALA A 572 -8.33 -14.27 -8.79
N TYR A 573 -9.44 -14.38 -8.04
CA TYR A 573 -9.54 -15.23 -6.86
C TYR A 573 -9.05 -16.67 -7.09
N ASN A 574 -9.47 -17.29 -8.19
CA ASN A 574 -9.13 -18.68 -8.51
C ASN A 574 -7.79 -18.83 -9.25
N SER A 575 -7.10 -17.73 -9.54
CA SER A 575 -5.89 -17.68 -10.37
C SER A 575 -4.78 -16.82 -9.77
N TYR A 576 -4.83 -16.56 -8.45
CA TYR A 576 -3.82 -15.74 -7.77
C TYR A 576 -2.71 -16.58 -7.13
N HIS A 577 -3.06 -17.73 -6.57
CA HIS A 577 -2.11 -18.66 -5.96
C HIS A 577 -1.90 -19.88 -6.86
N ASP A 578 -0.92 -20.68 -6.54
CA ASP A 578 -0.57 -21.95 -7.16
C ASP A 578 -1.08 -23.12 -6.28
N PRO A 579 -2.34 -23.57 -6.45
CA PRO A 579 -2.94 -24.56 -5.54
C PRO A 579 -2.49 -25.99 -5.83
N ASP A 580 -1.98 -26.27 -7.04
CA ASP A 580 -1.51 -27.62 -7.44
C ASP A 580 0.01 -27.78 -7.34
N GLY A 581 0.75 -26.70 -7.04
CA GLY A 581 2.17 -26.70 -6.76
C GLY A 581 3.05 -26.88 -8.00
N ASP A 582 2.51 -26.64 -9.21
CA ASP A 582 3.24 -26.78 -10.48
C ASP A 582 4.13 -25.58 -10.82
N LYS A 583 4.15 -24.55 -9.96
CA LYS A 583 4.87 -23.29 -10.12
C LYS A 583 4.34 -22.42 -11.27
N HIS A 584 3.13 -22.63 -11.70
CA HIS A 584 2.48 -21.87 -12.75
C HIS A 584 1.20 -21.19 -12.23
N VAL A 585 1.13 -19.89 -12.32
CA VAL A 585 -0.07 -19.09 -12.02
C VAL A 585 -0.65 -18.56 -13.31
N LYS A 586 -1.72 -19.20 -13.79
CA LYS A 586 -2.40 -18.82 -15.03
C LYS A 586 -3.34 -17.64 -14.78
N TYR A 587 -3.14 -16.53 -15.48
CA TYR A 587 -3.99 -15.33 -15.37
C TYR A 587 -5.30 -15.52 -16.15
N THR A 588 -6.17 -16.38 -15.61
CA THR A 588 -7.40 -16.84 -16.32
C THR A 588 -8.45 -15.76 -16.47
N GLU A 589 -8.38 -14.70 -15.68
CA GLU A 589 -9.23 -13.52 -15.81
C GLU A 589 -8.91 -12.70 -17.07
N GLY A 590 -7.72 -12.87 -17.64
CA GLY A 590 -7.29 -12.20 -18.86
C GLY A 590 -7.36 -10.66 -18.74
N ILE A 591 -7.98 -10.02 -19.73
CA ILE A 591 -8.17 -8.55 -19.75
C ILE A 591 -9.21 -8.06 -18.73
N TYR A 592 -9.92 -8.97 -18.05
CA TYR A 592 -10.99 -8.66 -17.10
C TYR A 592 -10.48 -8.48 -15.66
N ILE A 593 -9.45 -7.67 -15.50
CA ILE A 593 -8.92 -7.28 -14.20
C ILE A 593 -9.66 -6.05 -13.64
N GLY A 594 -9.71 -5.92 -12.31
CA GLY A 594 -10.29 -4.78 -11.64
C GLY A 594 -11.74 -4.50 -12.07
N TYR A 595 -12.12 -3.23 -12.26
CA TYR A 595 -13.49 -2.84 -12.62
C TYR A 595 -14.01 -3.54 -13.90
N ARG A 596 -13.12 -3.85 -14.84
CA ARG A 596 -13.49 -4.59 -16.07
C ARG A 596 -14.05 -5.98 -15.74
N GLY A 597 -13.42 -6.65 -14.78
CA GLY A 597 -13.83 -7.99 -14.33
C GLY A 597 -15.08 -7.96 -13.46
N TYR A 598 -15.18 -7.03 -12.51
CA TYR A 598 -16.38 -6.90 -11.67
C TYR A 598 -17.63 -6.56 -12.50
N ASP A 599 -17.48 -5.74 -13.54
CA ASP A 599 -18.57 -5.43 -14.46
C ASP A 599 -18.95 -6.65 -15.30
N LYS A 600 -17.99 -7.38 -15.88
CA LYS A 600 -18.21 -8.61 -16.65
C LYS A 600 -18.93 -9.69 -15.84
N LEU A 601 -18.56 -9.84 -14.57
CA LEU A 601 -19.12 -10.85 -13.66
C LEU A 601 -20.42 -10.38 -12.97
N GLY A 602 -20.85 -9.13 -13.19
CA GLY A 602 -22.01 -8.55 -12.52
C GLY A 602 -21.87 -8.51 -10.99
N ARG A 603 -20.64 -8.40 -10.48
CA ARG A 603 -20.37 -8.40 -9.02
C ARG A 603 -20.47 -7.01 -8.44
N ASP A 604 -21.14 -6.90 -7.29
CA ASP A 604 -21.12 -5.70 -6.49
C ASP A 604 -19.75 -5.50 -5.85
N VAL A 605 -19.40 -4.22 -5.64
CA VAL A 605 -18.16 -3.81 -5.00
C VAL A 605 -18.45 -2.91 -3.79
N GLN A 606 -17.52 -2.80 -2.86
CA GLN A 606 -17.64 -1.90 -1.73
C GLN A 606 -17.50 -0.44 -2.19
N TYR A 607 -16.45 -0.16 -2.96
CA TYR A 607 -16.22 1.13 -3.61
C TYR A 607 -15.65 0.90 -5.01
N PRO A 608 -16.25 1.50 -6.05
CA PRO A 608 -15.78 1.28 -7.42
C PRO A 608 -14.50 2.06 -7.74
N PHE A 609 -13.79 1.62 -8.75
CA PHE A 609 -12.67 2.37 -9.35
C PHE A 609 -13.07 3.80 -9.67
N GLY A 610 -12.20 4.75 -9.34
CA GLY A 610 -12.43 6.19 -9.54
C GLY A 610 -13.34 6.84 -8.51
N TYR A 611 -13.83 6.11 -7.49
CA TYR A 611 -14.71 6.63 -6.44
C TYR A 611 -13.95 7.53 -5.46
N GLY A 612 -14.65 8.53 -4.94
CA GLY A 612 -14.23 9.41 -3.87
C GLY A 612 -15.23 10.56 -3.72
N LEU A 613 -15.60 10.86 -2.47
CA LEU A 613 -16.53 11.93 -2.12
C LEU A 613 -15.81 13.29 -2.03
N SER A 614 -16.62 14.34 -1.97
CA SER A 614 -16.17 15.73 -1.77
C SER A 614 -17.10 16.40 -0.76
N TYR A 615 -16.65 17.48 -0.12
CA TYR A 615 -17.48 18.35 0.73
C TYR A 615 -18.34 19.33 -0.07
N THR A 616 -18.26 19.25 -1.39
CA THR A 616 -19.13 19.98 -2.33
C THR A 616 -19.77 19.00 -3.31
N SER A 617 -20.66 19.45 -4.13
CA SER A 617 -21.34 18.63 -5.15
C SER A 617 -21.10 19.17 -6.54
N PHE A 618 -21.04 18.26 -7.52
CA PHE A 618 -20.77 18.59 -8.91
C PHE A 618 -21.87 18.04 -9.82
N LYS A 619 -22.12 18.77 -10.91
CA LYS A 619 -23.03 18.34 -11.98
C LYS A 619 -22.30 18.38 -13.31
N LEU A 620 -22.36 17.28 -14.05
CA LEU A 620 -21.92 17.19 -15.43
C LEU A 620 -23.13 17.33 -16.35
N SER A 621 -23.00 18.15 -17.39
CA SER A 621 -24.08 18.40 -18.36
C SER A 621 -23.51 18.70 -19.76
N ASP A 622 -24.40 18.81 -20.74
CA ASP A 622 -24.12 19.25 -22.10
C ASP A 622 -23.00 18.43 -22.80
N MET A 623 -23.00 17.11 -22.57
CA MET A 623 -22.03 16.21 -23.19
C MET A 623 -22.23 16.11 -24.69
N VAL A 624 -21.16 16.40 -25.44
CA VAL A 624 -21.09 16.24 -26.90
C VAL A 624 -19.84 15.43 -27.24
N ALA A 625 -19.97 14.48 -28.17
CA ALA A 625 -18.85 13.78 -28.78
C ALA A 625 -18.85 14.07 -30.28
N SER A 626 -17.72 14.43 -30.87
CA SER A 626 -17.58 14.61 -32.30
C SER A 626 -17.60 13.26 -33.05
N ALA A 627 -17.87 13.28 -34.33
CA ALA A 627 -17.41 12.20 -35.19
C ALA A 627 -15.86 12.10 -35.14
N PRO A 628 -15.27 10.96 -35.51
CA PRO A 628 -13.81 10.85 -35.64
C PRO A 628 -13.25 11.90 -36.60
N ASN A 629 -12.18 12.56 -36.21
CA ASN A 629 -11.42 13.46 -37.08
C ASN A 629 -10.62 12.67 -38.12
N ALA A 630 -9.99 13.36 -39.08
CA ALA A 630 -9.19 12.73 -40.11
C ALA A 630 -7.99 11.89 -39.56
N ASP A 631 -7.48 12.24 -38.39
CA ASP A 631 -6.43 11.53 -37.66
C ASP A 631 -6.96 10.41 -36.76
N GLY A 632 -8.28 10.17 -36.75
CA GLY A 632 -8.96 9.17 -35.92
C GLY A 632 -9.23 9.62 -34.47
N THR A 633 -8.87 10.84 -34.09
CA THR A 633 -9.18 11.37 -32.75
C THR A 633 -10.65 11.76 -32.61
N VAL A 634 -11.17 11.68 -31.38
CA VAL A 634 -12.55 12.10 -31.07
C VAL A 634 -12.54 13.15 -29.97
N LYS A 635 -13.16 14.29 -30.23
CA LYS A 635 -13.28 15.38 -29.27
C LYS A 635 -14.55 15.21 -28.43
N VAL A 636 -14.40 15.18 -27.12
CA VAL A 636 -15.49 15.09 -26.14
C VAL A 636 -15.53 16.38 -25.32
N THR A 637 -16.68 17.03 -25.30
CA THR A 637 -16.87 18.29 -24.56
C THR A 637 -18.06 18.13 -23.60
N CYS A 638 -17.92 18.68 -22.40
CA CYS A 638 -19.00 18.73 -21.41
C CYS A 638 -18.90 20.01 -20.57
N LYS A 639 -19.94 20.32 -19.80
CA LYS A 639 -19.89 21.34 -18.76
C LYS A 639 -19.83 20.67 -17.40
N LEU A 640 -18.91 21.14 -16.54
CA LEU A 640 -18.82 20.76 -15.14
C LEU A 640 -19.18 21.98 -14.28
N THR A 641 -20.17 21.82 -13.40
CA THR A 641 -20.63 22.86 -12.46
C THR A 641 -20.41 22.39 -11.03
N ASN A 642 -19.80 23.21 -10.20
CA ASN A 642 -19.80 23.05 -8.76
C ASN A 642 -21.15 23.57 -8.22
N THR A 643 -22.05 22.68 -7.83
CA THR A 643 -23.39 23.01 -7.35
C THR A 643 -23.47 23.23 -5.86
N GLY A 644 -22.37 23.01 -5.13
CA GLY A 644 -22.31 23.18 -3.67
C GLY A 644 -21.79 24.55 -3.26
N LYS A 645 -21.46 24.66 -1.96
CA LYS A 645 -21.09 25.93 -1.31
C LYS A 645 -19.61 26.05 -0.98
N ARG A 646 -18.77 25.10 -1.40
CA ARG A 646 -17.32 25.08 -1.18
C ARG A 646 -16.59 24.95 -2.49
N ASP A 647 -15.44 25.59 -2.59
CA ASP A 647 -14.51 25.34 -3.68
C ASP A 647 -14.04 23.89 -3.65
N GLY A 648 -13.77 23.30 -4.80
CA GLY A 648 -13.30 21.91 -4.86
C GLY A 648 -12.92 21.48 -6.27
N ALA A 649 -12.26 20.33 -6.35
CA ALA A 649 -11.90 19.69 -7.60
C ALA A 649 -12.70 18.40 -7.81
N GLN A 650 -13.01 18.12 -9.09
CA GLN A 650 -13.63 16.86 -9.51
C GLN A 650 -12.87 16.29 -10.70
N VAL A 651 -12.73 14.96 -10.69
CA VAL A 651 -12.16 14.22 -11.82
C VAL A 651 -13.29 13.78 -12.75
N ILE A 652 -13.25 14.23 -14.00
CA ILE A 652 -14.09 13.71 -15.07
C ILE A 652 -13.34 12.53 -15.68
N GLN A 653 -13.96 11.36 -15.68
CA GLN A 653 -13.41 10.10 -16.18
C GLN A 653 -14.12 9.75 -17.49
N ALA A 654 -13.37 9.63 -18.59
CA ALA A 654 -13.89 9.27 -19.90
C ALA A 654 -13.58 7.79 -20.20
N TYR A 655 -14.63 7.02 -20.28
CA TYR A 655 -14.57 5.61 -20.62
C TYR A 655 -15.06 5.38 -22.04
N VAL A 656 -14.49 4.36 -22.70
CA VAL A 656 -14.88 3.90 -24.03
C VAL A 656 -15.25 2.43 -23.97
N GLY A 657 -16.39 2.08 -24.51
CA GLY A 657 -16.84 0.70 -24.65
C GLY A 657 -17.35 0.42 -26.06
N ARG A 658 -17.04 -0.75 -26.61
CA ARG A 658 -17.63 -1.25 -27.85
C ARG A 658 -19.04 -1.76 -27.56
N ASP A 659 -19.98 -1.53 -28.45
CA ASP A 659 -21.30 -2.14 -28.31
C ASP A 659 -21.24 -3.67 -28.46
N LYS A 660 -22.31 -4.36 -28.03
CA LYS A 660 -22.34 -5.84 -28.01
C LYS A 660 -22.38 -6.49 -29.40
N SER A 661 -22.43 -5.72 -30.49
CA SER A 661 -22.39 -6.24 -31.86
C SER A 661 -20.99 -6.57 -32.37
N GLY A 662 -19.94 -6.19 -31.59
CA GLY A 662 -18.54 -6.53 -31.90
C GLY A 662 -18.29 -8.03 -31.87
N ILE A 663 -17.42 -8.51 -32.76
CA ILE A 663 -17.02 -9.92 -32.84
C ILE A 663 -15.96 -10.32 -31.81
N VAL A 664 -15.30 -9.35 -31.23
CA VAL A 664 -14.25 -9.55 -30.22
C VAL A 664 -14.82 -9.25 -28.84
N ASP A 665 -14.64 -10.19 -27.90
CA ASP A 665 -15.03 -9.98 -26.51
C ASP A 665 -14.17 -8.85 -25.90
N ARG A 666 -14.84 -7.79 -25.42
CA ARG A 666 -14.19 -6.59 -24.85
C ARG A 666 -14.88 -6.18 -23.56
N PRO A 667 -14.15 -5.50 -22.65
CA PRO A 667 -14.76 -4.90 -21.46
C PRO A 667 -15.92 -3.96 -21.83
N GLU A 668 -16.93 -3.90 -20.95
CA GLU A 668 -18.06 -2.98 -21.13
C GLU A 668 -17.60 -1.54 -21.29
N LYS A 669 -16.53 -1.19 -20.58
CA LYS A 669 -15.88 0.12 -20.64
C LYS A 669 -14.42 0.05 -20.21
N GLU A 670 -13.62 0.95 -20.72
CA GLU A 670 -12.21 1.12 -20.40
C GLU A 670 -11.89 2.61 -20.24
N LEU A 671 -11.17 2.98 -19.20
CA LEU A 671 -10.70 4.36 -19.03
C LEU A 671 -9.72 4.73 -20.15
N LYS A 672 -10.02 5.81 -20.88
CA LYS A 672 -9.18 6.28 -21.98
C LYS A 672 -8.75 7.73 -21.86
N LYS A 673 -9.38 8.51 -20.95
CA LYS A 673 -8.98 9.86 -20.60
C LYS A 673 -9.55 10.25 -19.23
N PHE A 674 -8.89 11.16 -18.55
CA PHE A 674 -9.43 11.85 -17.37
C PHE A 674 -8.95 13.28 -17.33
N GLU A 675 -9.69 14.13 -16.60
CA GLU A 675 -9.34 15.53 -16.38
C GLU A 675 -9.77 15.94 -14.97
N LYS A 676 -8.83 16.42 -14.16
CA LYS A 676 -9.10 16.97 -12.82
C LYS A 676 -9.33 18.47 -12.92
N VAL A 677 -10.52 18.92 -12.55
CA VAL A 677 -10.97 20.31 -12.74
C VAL A 677 -11.29 20.93 -11.39
N PHE A 678 -10.58 22.01 -11.04
CA PHE A 678 -10.90 22.83 -9.88
C PHE A 678 -11.97 23.88 -10.26
N LEU A 679 -12.99 24.03 -9.39
CA LEU A 679 -14.10 24.99 -9.53
C LEU A 679 -14.37 25.67 -8.20
N LYS A 680 -14.58 26.99 -8.26
CA LYS A 680 -15.15 27.74 -7.15
C LYS A 680 -16.61 27.33 -6.92
N ALA A 681 -17.15 27.60 -5.74
CA ALA A 681 -18.57 27.40 -5.45
C ALA A 681 -19.46 28.13 -6.47
N GLY A 682 -20.37 27.42 -7.11
CA GLY A 682 -21.25 27.94 -8.16
C GLY A 682 -20.61 28.12 -9.56
N GLU A 683 -19.31 27.86 -9.70
CA GLU A 683 -18.60 28.03 -10.99
C GLU A 683 -18.95 26.88 -11.95
N THR A 684 -19.02 27.22 -13.24
CA THR A 684 -19.16 26.26 -14.34
C THR A 684 -17.99 26.45 -15.33
N LYS A 685 -17.36 25.33 -15.71
CA LYS A 685 -16.36 25.32 -16.79
C LYS A 685 -16.75 24.37 -17.91
N THR A 686 -16.45 24.75 -19.13
CA THR A 686 -16.47 23.82 -20.27
C THR A 686 -15.15 23.05 -20.29
N VAL A 687 -15.25 21.74 -20.29
CA VAL A 687 -14.10 20.82 -20.33
C VAL A 687 -14.11 20.11 -21.66
N THR A 688 -12.95 20.07 -22.30
CA THR A 688 -12.74 19.37 -23.57
C THR A 688 -11.63 18.35 -23.42
N MET A 689 -11.92 17.12 -23.75
CA MET A 689 -10.97 16.00 -23.79
C MET A 689 -10.86 15.48 -25.22
N THR A 690 -9.65 15.13 -25.65
CA THR A 690 -9.43 14.46 -26.93
C THR A 690 -9.07 13.02 -26.67
N LEU A 691 -9.89 12.10 -27.14
CA LEU A 691 -9.62 10.67 -27.15
C LEU A 691 -8.75 10.36 -28.38
N PRO A 692 -7.58 9.74 -28.20
CA PRO A 692 -6.71 9.37 -29.31
C PRO A 692 -7.32 8.19 -30.10
N LYS A 693 -6.82 7.95 -31.31
CA LYS A 693 -7.26 6.86 -32.18
C LYS A 693 -7.17 5.48 -31.49
N ASP A 694 -6.13 5.23 -30.73
CA ASP A 694 -5.89 3.97 -30.00
C ASP A 694 -6.91 3.72 -28.87
N ALA A 695 -7.68 4.75 -28.44
CA ALA A 695 -8.80 4.56 -27.51
C ALA A 695 -9.87 3.56 -28.03
N PHE A 696 -9.91 3.31 -29.35
CA PHE A 696 -10.89 2.48 -30.02
C PHE A 696 -10.31 1.14 -30.52
N THR A 697 -9.08 0.82 -30.15
CA THR A 697 -8.37 -0.38 -30.60
C THR A 697 -8.40 -1.50 -29.56
N TYR A 698 -8.09 -2.70 -30.01
CA TYR A 698 -7.76 -3.86 -29.18
C TYR A 698 -6.52 -4.56 -29.78
N TYR A 699 -5.85 -5.41 -29.02
CA TYR A 699 -4.71 -6.16 -29.55
C TYR A 699 -5.19 -7.44 -30.25
N SER A 700 -4.92 -7.52 -31.56
CA SER A 700 -5.17 -8.71 -32.37
C SER A 700 -4.00 -9.69 -32.26
N THR A 701 -4.26 -10.88 -31.71
CA THR A 701 -3.26 -11.95 -31.65
C THR A 701 -2.98 -12.58 -33.01
N ILE A 702 -3.86 -12.37 -33.98
CA ILE A 702 -3.70 -12.81 -35.36
C ILE A 702 -2.76 -11.87 -36.12
N ASP A 703 -3.05 -10.56 -36.06
CA ASP A 703 -2.29 -9.51 -36.77
C ASP A 703 -1.04 -9.06 -36.02
N LYS A 704 -0.88 -9.49 -34.74
CA LYS A 704 0.22 -9.11 -33.83
C LYS A 704 0.39 -7.60 -33.65
N GLN A 705 -0.75 -6.87 -33.64
CA GLN A 705 -0.78 -5.43 -33.48
C GLN A 705 -2.14 -4.93 -32.96
N PHE A 706 -2.17 -3.67 -32.54
CA PHE A 706 -3.43 -3.02 -32.22
C PHE A 706 -4.21 -2.69 -33.49
N VAL A 707 -5.46 -3.14 -33.54
CA VAL A 707 -6.37 -2.92 -34.65
C VAL A 707 -7.68 -2.27 -34.17
N THR A 708 -8.31 -1.50 -35.04
CA THR A 708 -9.64 -0.95 -34.78
C THR A 708 -10.70 -2.02 -35.16
N ASP A 709 -11.67 -2.24 -34.27
CA ASP A 709 -12.87 -3.02 -34.58
C ASP A 709 -13.96 -2.04 -35.02
N PRO A 710 -14.27 -1.93 -36.33
CA PRO A 710 -15.25 -0.99 -36.82
C PRO A 710 -16.64 -1.22 -36.21
N GLY A 711 -17.35 -0.14 -35.90
CA GLY A 711 -18.70 -0.22 -35.35
C GLY A 711 -19.06 0.88 -34.37
N ILE A 712 -20.10 0.65 -33.56
CA ILE A 712 -20.61 1.63 -32.61
C ILE A 712 -19.80 1.55 -31.31
N TYR A 713 -19.27 2.70 -30.87
CA TYR A 713 -18.61 2.87 -29.59
C TYR A 713 -19.37 3.84 -28.69
N ASN A 714 -19.50 3.46 -27.42
CA ASN A 714 -20.11 4.26 -26.39
C ASN A 714 -19.01 5.02 -25.64
N ILE A 715 -19.05 6.33 -25.69
CA ILE A 715 -18.20 7.21 -24.88
C ILE A 715 -19.01 7.59 -23.65
N MET A 716 -18.49 7.27 -22.47
CA MET A 716 -19.16 7.51 -21.19
C MET A 716 -18.33 8.48 -20.35
N LEU A 717 -18.97 9.52 -19.81
CA LEU A 717 -18.36 10.41 -18.83
C LEU A 717 -18.95 10.15 -17.45
N GLY A 718 -18.08 10.03 -16.46
CA GLY A 718 -18.50 9.73 -15.09
C GLY A 718 -17.57 10.32 -14.04
N PHE A 719 -17.95 10.12 -12.78
CA PHE A 719 -17.15 10.47 -11.59
C PHE A 719 -16.56 9.21 -10.92
N SER A 720 -16.94 8.03 -11.39
CA SER A 720 -16.34 6.73 -11.12
C SER A 720 -16.74 5.74 -12.22
N SER A 721 -16.20 4.53 -12.22
CA SER A 721 -16.57 3.47 -13.16
C SER A 721 -18.05 3.06 -13.07
N ARG A 722 -18.73 3.35 -11.94
CA ARG A 722 -20.15 3.05 -11.71
C ARG A 722 -21.03 4.29 -11.49
N ASP A 723 -20.45 5.48 -11.58
CA ASP A 723 -21.18 6.75 -11.50
C ASP A 723 -21.09 7.49 -12.84
N ILE A 724 -21.69 6.91 -13.88
CA ILE A 724 -21.72 7.49 -15.24
C ILE A 724 -22.79 8.57 -15.30
N LYS A 725 -22.39 9.77 -15.71
CA LYS A 725 -23.22 10.96 -15.79
C LYS A 725 -23.74 11.28 -17.18
N GLY A 726 -23.08 10.75 -18.19
CA GLY A 726 -23.51 10.94 -19.59
C GLY A 726 -22.87 9.92 -20.53
N GLN A 727 -23.57 9.62 -21.63
CA GLN A 727 -23.12 8.70 -22.68
C GLN A 727 -23.46 9.23 -24.05
N LYS A 728 -22.56 9.06 -25.01
CA LYS A 728 -22.77 9.31 -26.43
C LYS A 728 -22.22 8.14 -27.26
N SER A 729 -22.99 7.70 -28.24
CA SER A 729 -22.54 6.70 -29.20
C SER A 729 -22.00 7.35 -30.44
N ILE A 730 -20.92 6.82 -30.97
CA ILE A 730 -20.29 7.25 -32.22
C ILE A 730 -19.99 6.05 -33.10
N GLN A 731 -19.94 6.26 -34.42
CA GLN A 731 -19.53 5.25 -35.39
C GLN A 731 -18.03 5.39 -35.65
N ILE A 732 -17.27 4.29 -35.50
CA ILE A 732 -15.86 4.15 -35.91
C ILE A 732 -15.81 3.27 -37.17
N HIS A 733 -15.02 3.69 -38.15
CA HIS A 733 -14.90 3.02 -39.46
C HIS A 733 -13.55 2.34 -39.65
#